data_46d62e3e25c7aba7afb3c75df0ee2522
#
_entry.id   46d62e3e25c7aba7afb3c75df0ee2522
#
_cell.length_a   1.000
_cell.length_b   1.000
_cell.length_c   1.000
_cell.angle_alpha   90.00
_cell.angle_beta   90.00
_cell.angle_gamma   90.00
#
_symmetry.space_group_name_H-M   'P 1'
#
loop_
_entity.id
_entity.type
_entity.pdbx_description
1 polymer ?
#
loop_
_entity_poly.entity_id
_entity_poly.type
_entity_poly.pdbx_seq_one_letter_code
_entity_poly.pdbx_strand_id
1 'polypeptide(L)'
;MTNSNRCVRNAVRLALMTAATSATPLALAQTAPAQPAPSVEEVVVTGSRLLQPPNEISISPITSVSQDDIQKTGLVRVEDILGNLPQIGAEQNSGTSISSVGVATVSLRDLGSVRTLVLVNGKRLNPGGAGGVPGGNANSADINQIPAALIERVDVLTGGASAVYGADAVAGVVNFVLNTHYEGVKVDGNYSFNNHSNNDSTYLGYLTAFGAPTPSASTLNSGYNKDLSIVAGSNFADGKGNATVYATYLTSAPVAGFQVDHAGCTLIAGGTPNTPIRCGGSGTSSHGQFLMFGQTSPGVTATIVDNAVDPTTGAFRPFNGSDLYNYGALSYFQRQAERWTAGGFLHYDVNEHATVYSETMYSRNASQAQYGPSGSFFQKAQVSCTDPLLTAQEVSVLCNATTLAQNQAAYPTEPANTLTMYIARRSIESGGRQDNYTSNSIRQVLGAKGPINDVWTYDAYAQVGITTFQDIEGNFLGIPQITNALNAVPGPGGTAVCASGPPCVPWNVWVPGGSSGAVTPAQLAYLATPATYAVNATEYVGDGSVTGDLGKYGVKLPTATHGLTVNFGTEWRQETFKFDPDFVFLNGFQAGGAPAKAINGQFRVWEGFTEMRLPFLEERPGAFLLSMDAGYRYSSYTLGFNTNTYKFGLEWAPIQDVRLRGGYNRAVRAPNADELFEPNAVGAGGTADPCWGAAPSLSLAQCQLTGVTATQYGHIAVNPAAQINTEAGGNATLTPETADTYTFGVMFQPQAIPGLVASIDAFNIKIKETITTLTSNTIVNNCALTGSASLCGLIHRGPTGSLWLDPSNFVQATFLNIGSSSTRGADLTGNYRLAVGSAGRLSFSLIGTYVKDFLLQPLPTRAAFDCKGFWGSTCQAPLPSWRHVFNVGWATPWKGLELNARWRYIGSSSVDRSSSDPQLAAPFYLATAHIPAYNYVDLSAAIPIGSTADIRLGVNNLADKNPPLILNGTLSDCPNTTCNDNTWVGSYDTLGRYIYMHVGVKF
;
A
#
# COMPACT_ATOMS: atom_id res chain seq x y z
N MET A 1 -27.46 -1.95 -20.75
CA MET A 1 -26.30 -1.06 -20.38
C MET A 1 -26.02 0.06 -21.40
N THR A 2 -27.02 0.70 -21.97
CA THR A 2 -26.82 1.71 -23.05
C THR A 2 -27.48 3.06 -22.81
N ASN A 3 -28.10 3.29 -21.65
CA ASN A 3 -28.78 4.58 -21.38
C ASN A 3 -28.07 5.52 -20.40
N SER A 4 -27.08 5.05 -19.63
CA SER A 4 -26.34 5.89 -18.66
C SER A 4 -25.37 6.88 -19.34
N ASN A 5 -24.79 6.50 -20.48
CA ASN A 5 -23.80 7.33 -21.18
C ASN A 5 -24.38 8.55 -21.93
N ARG A 6 -25.70 8.60 -22.14
CA ARG A 6 -26.33 9.76 -22.81
C ARG A 6 -26.58 10.94 -21.87
N CYS A 7 -26.91 10.70 -20.60
CA CYS A 7 -27.16 11.78 -19.62
C CYS A 7 -25.85 12.53 -19.27
N VAL A 8 -24.75 11.82 -19.04
CA VAL A 8 -23.47 12.43 -18.74
C VAL A 8 -22.92 13.24 -19.93
N ARG A 9 -23.08 12.72 -21.15
CA ARG A 9 -22.65 13.41 -22.37
C ARG A 9 -23.48 14.67 -22.68
N ASN A 10 -24.74 14.69 -22.29
CA ASN A 10 -25.61 15.87 -22.45
C ASN A 10 -25.38 16.90 -21.33
N ALA A 11 -25.08 16.48 -20.10
CA ALA A 11 -24.72 17.40 -19.00
C ALA A 11 -23.38 18.12 -19.28
N VAL A 12 -22.38 17.42 -19.81
CA VAL A 12 -21.09 18.01 -20.23
C VAL A 12 -21.27 18.96 -21.42
N ARG A 13 -22.13 18.63 -22.39
CA ARG A 13 -22.44 19.55 -23.51
C ARG A 13 -23.20 20.80 -23.06
N LEU A 14 -24.10 20.68 -22.08
CA LEU A 14 -24.84 21.83 -21.55
C LEU A 14 -23.92 22.76 -20.74
N ALA A 15 -22.97 22.20 -19.95
CA ALA A 15 -21.98 22.98 -19.22
C ALA A 15 -20.99 23.71 -20.13
N LEU A 16 -20.59 23.10 -21.27
CA LEU A 16 -19.72 23.70 -22.26
C LEU A 16 -20.43 24.75 -23.13
N MET A 17 -21.72 24.61 -23.34
CA MET A 17 -22.49 25.61 -24.15
C MET A 17 -22.86 26.86 -23.33
N THR A 18 -23.03 26.77 -22.00
CA THR A 18 -23.27 27.93 -21.13
C THR A 18 -22.00 28.77 -20.89
N ALA A 19 -20.82 28.21 -21.03
CA ALA A 19 -19.55 28.93 -20.91
C ALA A 19 -19.15 29.71 -22.17
N ALA A 20 -19.76 29.41 -23.33
CA ALA A 20 -19.38 30.00 -24.63
C ALA A 20 -20.20 31.26 -25.08
N THR A 21 -21.21 31.67 -24.29
CA THR A 21 -22.12 32.74 -24.71
C THR A 21 -21.96 34.08 -23.98
N SER A 22 -20.89 34.30 -23.20
CA SER A 22 -20.69 35.56 -22.46
C SER A 22 -19.35 36.28 -22.72
N ALA A 23 -18.78 36.16 -23.91
CA ALA A 23 -17.60 36.91 -24.27
C ALA A 23 -17.94 38.04 -25.26
N THR A 24 -18.29 39.22 -24.76
CA THR A 24 -18.18 40.48 -25.49
C THR A 24 -17.17 41.40 -24.79
N PRO A 25 -16.18 41.98 -25.48
CA PRO A 25 -15.21 42.85 -24.87
C PRO A 25 -15.72 44.29 -24.77
N LEU A 26 -15.81 44.83 -23.56
CA LEU A 26 -15.91 46.28 -23.36
C LEU A 26 -14.64 46.73 -22.65
N ALA A 27 -13.74 47.31 -23.44
CA ALA A 27 -12.59 48.02 -22.93
C ALA A 27 -13.04 49.38 -22.37
N LEU A 28 -12.93 49.58 -21.07
CA LEU A 28 -12.93 50.89 -20.45
C LEU A 28 -11.73 50.97 -19.52
N ALA A 29 -10.80 51.83 -19.87
CA ALA A 29 -9.67 52.19 -19.01
C ALA A 29 -10.19 52.91 -17.76
N GLN A 30 -9.96 52.30 -16.62
CA GLN A 30 -10.11 52.94 -15.33
C GLN A 30 -8.76 53.01 -14.58
N THR A 31 -8.46 54.20 -14.09
CA THR A 31 -7.34 54.52 -13.21
C THR A 31 -7.32 53.62 -11.98
N ALA A 32 -6.16 52.99 -11.71
CA ALA A 32 -5.94 52.13 -10.57
C ALA A 32 -6.22 52.86 -9.25
N PRO A 33 -7.09 52.32 -8.36
CA PRO A 33 -7.12 52.68 -6.97
C PRO A 33 -5.89 52.09 -6.25
N ALA A 34 -5.41 52.82 -5.23
CA ALA A 34 -4.33 52.39 -4.38
C ALA A 34 -4.64 51.00 -3.81
N GLN A 35 -3.70 50.08 -3.99
CA GLN A 35 -3.76 48.70 -3.47
C GLN A 35 -3.98 48.77 -1.93
N PRO A 36 -5.03 48.12 -1.40
CA PRO A 36 -5.12 47.91 0.05
C PRO A 36 -3.89 47.14 0.50
N ALA A 37 -3.38 47.43 1.69
CA ALA A 37 -2.33 46.66 2.30
C ALA A 37 -2.72 45.17 2.32
N PRO A 38 -1.81 44.23 1.99
CA PRO A 38 -2.14 42.83 1.95
C PRO A 38 -2.71 42.44 3.30
N SER A 39 -3.92 41.93 3.33
CA SER A 39 -4.46 41.22 4.48
C SER A 39 -3.51 40.08 4.76
N VAL A 40 -3.01 39.99 5.98
CA VAL A 40 -2.17 38.87 6.40
C VAL A 40 -3.04 37.62 6.28
N GLU A 41 -2.78 36.83 5.27
CA GLU A 41 -3.42 35.52 5.10
C GLU A 41 -3.09 34.69 6.34
N GLU A 42 -4.11 34.27 7.08
CA GLU A 42 -3.98 33.41 8.24
C GLU A 42 -3.50 32.03 7.79
N VAL A 43 -2.20 31.79 7.92
CA VAL A 43 -1.63 30.48 7.59
C VAL A 43 -1.94 29.52 8.73
N VAL A 44 -2.86 28.58 8.51
CA VAL A 44 -3.04 27.43 9.41
C VAL A 44 -1.80 26.54 9.30
N VAL A 45 -1.01 26.53 10.35
CA VAL A 45 0.20 25.67 10.43
C VAL A 45 -0.22 24.26 10.80
N THR A 46 0.15 23.27 10.01
CA THR A 46 -0.07 21.85 10.34
C THR A 46 0.50 21.52 11.72
N GLY A 47 -0.25 20.81 12.58
CA GLY A 47 0.20 20.41 13.92
C GLY A 47 -0.30 21.29 15.07
N SER A 48 -1.09 22.34 14.79
CA SER A 48 -1.78 23.15 15.81
C SER A 48 -3.08 23.72 15.25
N ARG A 49 -4.06 23.92 16.12
CA ARG A 49 -5.31 24.66 15.83
C ARG A 49 -5.22 26.13 16.26
N LEU A 50 -4.12 26.53 16.89
CA LEU A 50 -3.85 27.91 17.25
C LEU A 50 -3.39 28.70 16.02
N LEU A 51 -3.93 29.90 15.86
CA LEU A 51 -3.47 30.84 14.85
C LEU A 51 -2.03 31.26 15.17
N GLN A 52 -1.15 31.10 14.22
CA GLN A 52 0.26 31.49 14.39
C GLN A 52 0.62 32.59 13.38
N PRO A 53 1.41 33.60 13.78
CA PRO A 53 1.95 34.58 12.85
C PRO A 53 2.73 33.87 11.72
N PRO A 54 2.76 34.40 10.49
CA PRO A 54 3.39 33.76 9.32
C PRO A 54 4.86 33.40 9.47
N ASN A 55 5.55 34.03 10.44
CA ASN A 55 6.97 33.79 10.73
C ASN A 55 7.23 32.87 11.92
N GLU A 56 6.20 32.31 12.53
CA GLU A 56 6.35 31.35 13.62
C GLU A 56 6.40 29.94 13.09
N ILE A 57 7.46 29.25 13.44
CA ILE A 57 7.71 27.87 13.02
C ILE A 57 7.09 26.94 14.05
N SER A 58 6.39 25.89 13.58
CA SER A 58 5.80 24.88 14.46
C SER A 58 6.84 24.27 15.42
N ILE A 59 6.47 24.07 16.68
CA ILE A 59 7.30 23.32 17.65
C ILE A 59 7.45 21.87 17.22
N SER A 60 6.42 21.27 16.62
CA SER A 60 6.51 19.93 16.03
C SER A 60 7.27 19.99 14.69
N PRO A 61 8.18 19.03 14.42
CA PRO A 61 8.92 18.98 13.16
C PRO A 61 8.00 18.81 11.96
N ILE A 62 8.05 19.71 11.00
CA ILE A 62 7.29 19.67 9.75
C ILE A 62 8.25 19.75 8.57
N THR A 63 8.11 18.85 7.62
CA THR A 63 8.74 18.92 6.30
C THR A 63 7.68 19.32 5.29
N SER A 64 7.84 20.46 4.64
CA SER A 64 6.91 20.92 3.58
C SER A 64 7.54 20.73 2.22
N VAL A 65 6.77 20.13 1.28
CA VAL A 65 7.12 19.96 -0.13
C VAL A 65 6.22 20.88 -0.94
N SER A 66 6.80 21.82 -1.65
CA SER A 66 6.06 22.83 -2.41
C SER A 66 5.54 22.26 -3.74
N GLN A 67 4.54 22.92 -4.34
CA GLN A 67 4.03 22.61 -5.68
C GLN A 67 5.16 22.62 -6.72
N ASP A 68 6.08 23.57 -6.65
CA ASP A 68 7.21 23.69 -7.56
C ASP A 68 8.15 22.47 -7.46
N ASP A 69 8.44 22.00 -6.24
CA ASP A 69 9.25 20.80 -6.03
C ASP A 69 8.56 19.55 -6.59
N ILE A 70 7.24 19.43 -6.42
CA ILE A 70 6.43 18.36 -7.00
C ILE A 70 6.49 18.39 -8.53
N GLN A 71 6.25 19.54 -9.13
CA GLN A 71 6.22 19.70 -10.59
C GLN A 71 7.57 19.43 -11.25
N LYS A 72 8.68 19.72 -10.57
CA LYS A 72 10.04 19.40 -11.04
C LYS A 72 10.31 17.90 -11.16
N THR A 73 9.51 17.05 -10.52
CA THR A 73 9.66 15.59 -10.62
C THR A 73 8.98 15.00 -11.85
N GLY A 74 8.02 15.72 -12.45
CA GLY A 74 7.17 15.22 -13.52
C GLY A 74 6.22 14.09 -13.11
N LEU A 75 6.16 13.75 -11.83
CA LEU A 75 5.29 12.71 -11.32
C LEU A 75 3.86 13.24 -11.21
N VAL A 76 2.90 12.46 -11.70
CA VAL A 76 1.48 12.82 -11.73
C VAL A 76 0.65 12.03 -10.70
N ARG A 77 1.22 10.98 -10.13
CA ARG A 77 0.59 10.18 -9.09
C ARG A 77 1.11 10.62 -7.72
N VAL A 78 0.19 10.85 -6.78
CA VAL A 78 0.50 11.36 -5.45
C VAL A 78 1.38 10.38 -4.66
N GLU A 79 1.13 9.08 -4.82
CA GLU A 79 1.92 8.03 -4.20
C GLU A 79 3.39 8.04 -4.64
N ASP A 80 3.66 8.30 -5.91
CA ASP A 80 5.04 8.38 -6.43
C ASP A 80 5.75 9.66 -5.93
N ILE A 81 5.02 10.76 -5.79
CA ILE A 81 5.54 12.02 -5.23
C ILE A 81 5.99 11.79 -3.79
N LEU A 82 5.12 11.18 -2.96
CA LEU A 82 5.39 10.93 -1.55
C LEU A 82 6.46 9.85 -1.35
N GLY A 83 6.44 8.78 -2.15
CA GLY A 83 7.41 7.67 -2.06
C GLY A 83 8.88 8.10 -2.22
N ASN A 84 9.12 9.28 -2.83
CA ASN A 84 10.45 9.85 -2.92
C ASN A 84 10.93 10.54 -1.63
N LEU A 85 10.04 10.81 -0.66
CA LEU A 85 10.42 11.46 0.59
C LEU A 85 11.13 10.47 1.54
N PRO A 86 12.26 10.85 2.16
CA PRO A 86 13.02 9.95 3.03
C PRO A 86 12.25 9.45 4.26
N GLN A 87 11.24 10.20 4.73
CA GLN A 87 10.39 9.85 5.88
C GLN A 87 9.27 8.86 5.53
N ILE A 88 9.00 8.66 4.23
CA ILE A 88 7.92 7.79 3.77
C ILE A 88 8.48 6.38 3.53
N GLY A 89 7.85 5.40 4.13
CA GLY A 89 8.12 3.98 3.92
C GLY A 89 7.45 3.41 2.68
N ALA A 90 7.84 2.19 2.31
CA ALA A 90 7.22 1.47 1.22
C ALA A 90 5.78 1.05 1.60
N GLU A 91 4.83 1.37 0.73
CA GLU A 91 3.41 1.05 0.93
C GLU A 91 2.76 0.64 -0.39
N GLN A 92 1.45 0.40 -0.35
CA GLN A 92 0.67 0.03 -1.53
C GLN A 92 0.71 1.16 -2.58
N ASN A 93 1.06 0.77 -3.79
CA ASN A 93 1.12 1.66 -4.95
C ASN A 93 0.77 0.89 -6.24
N SER A 94 0.82 1.54 -7.37
CA SER A 94 0.54 0.90 -8.67
C SER A 94 1.58 -0.16 -9.11
N GLY A 95 2.75 -0.20 -8.47
CA GLY A 95 3.77 -1.23 -8.73
C GLY A 95 3.47 -2.55 -8.02
N THR A 96 2.72 -2.55 -6.92
CA THR A 96 2.35 -3.78 -6.19
C THR A 96 1.15 -4.44 -6.88
N SER A 97 1.38 -5.49 -7.66
CA SER A 97 0.32 -6.09 -8.49
C SER A 97 -0.51 -7.15 -7.78
N ILE A 98 0.11 -8.07 -7.05
CA ILE A 98 -0.57 -9.27 -6.56
C ILE A 98 -1.35 -9.01 -5.25
N SER A 99 -0.89 -8.12 -4.40
CA SER A 99 -1.45 -7.91 -3.06
C SER A 99 -2.03 -6.53 -2.82
N SER A 100 -1.93 -5.65 -3.79
CA SER A 100 -2.56 -4.33 -3.72
C SER A 100 -3.93 -4.36 -4.38
N VAL A 101 -4.90 -3.80 -3.70
CA VAL A 101 -6.31 -3.70 -4.15
C VAL A 101 -6.60 -2.41 -4.92
N GLY A 102 -5.64 -1.85 -5.63
CA GLY A 102 -5.84 -0.65 -6.46
C GLY A 102 -5.87 0.68 -5.71
N VAL A 103 -5.67 0.69 -4.40
CA VAL A 103 -5.54 1.90 -3.57
C VAL A 103 -4.07 2.28 -3.40
N ALA A 104 -3.84 3.54 -3.07
CA ALA A 104 -2.52 4.02 -2.68
C ALA A 104 -2.57 4.57 -1.26
N THR A 105 -1.71 4.06 -0.40
CA THR A 105 -1.62 4.46 1.01
C THR A 105 -0.28 5.11 1.33
N VAL A 106 -0.15 5.70 2.50
CA VAL A 106 1.08 6.34 2.95
C VAL A 106 1.45 5.89 4.36
N SER A 107 2.71 5.51 4.55
CA SER A 107 3.28 5.13 5.85
C SER A 107 4.41 6.06 6.23
N LEU A 108 4.30 6.72 7.36
CA LEU A 108 5.40 7.49 7.92
C LEU A 108 6.33 6.56 8.70
N ARG A 109 7.63 6.59 8.37
CA ARG A 109 8.70 5.87 9.08
C ARG A 109 8.51 4.36 9.17
N ASP A 110 7.84 3.76 8.16
CA ASP A 110 7.51 2.34 8.11
C ASP A 110 6.69 1.83 9.31
N LEU A 111 5.97 2.74 10.01
CA LEU A 111 5.10 2.38 11.13
C LEU A 111 3.69 1.92 10.72
N GLY A 112 3.40 1.93 9.43
CA GLY A 112 2.15 1.49 8.81
C GLY A 112 1.18 2.62 8.48
N SER A 113 0.40 2.43 7.41
CA SER A 113 -0.56 3.42 6.90
C SER A 113 -1.73 3.66 7.86
N VAL A 114 -2.15 2.67 8.64
CA VAL A 114 -3.19 2.82 9.67
C VAL A 114 -2.76 3.69 10.87
N ARG A 115 -1.47 4.01 10.99
CA ARG A 115 -0.89 4.88 12.03
C ARG A 115 -0.46 6.24 11.48
N THR A 116 -0.75 6.50 10.20
CA THR A 116 -0.43 7.75 9.50
C THR A 116 -1.72 8.44 9.10
N LEU A 117 -2.03 9.57 9.75
CA LEU A 117 -3.24 10.31 9.44
C LEU A 117 -3.05 11.16 8.18
N VAL A 118 -3.95 11.03 7.22
CA VAL A 118 -3.98 11.86 6.01
C VAL A 118 -5.05 12.93 6.14
N LEU A 119 -4.65 14.17 5.86
CA LEU A 119 -5.53 15.34 5.88
C LEU A 119 -5.57 16.03 4.52
N VAL A 120 -6.69 16.68 4.23
CA VAL A 120 -6.85 17.66 3.16
C VAL A 120 -7.32 18.96 3.78
N ASN A 121 -6.54 20.04 3.61
CA ASN A 121 -6.79 21.34 4.21
C ASN A 121 -7.02 21.27 5.75
N GLY A 122 -6.24 20.42 6.44
CA GLY A 122 -6.34 20.23 7.88
C GLY A 122 -7.49 19.35 8.37
N LYS A 123 -8.34 18.80 7.49
CA LYS A 123 -9.49 17.93 7.81
C LYS A 123 -9.22 16.50 7.33
N ARG A 124 -9.73 15.49 8.04
CA ARG A 124 -9.51 14.07 7.71
C ARG A 124 -9.93 13.75 6.27
N LEU A 125 -9.11 12.96 5.59
CA LEU A 125 -9.50 12.28 4.36
C LEU A 125 -10.19 10.97 4.75
N ASN A 126 -11.37 10.72 4.17
CA ASN A 126 -12.15 9.54 4.47
C ASN A 126 -11.43 8.23 4.08
N PRO A 127 -11.77 7.10 4.74
CA PRO A 127 -11.18 5.78 4.47
C PRO A 127 -11.28 5.37 2.99
N GLY A 128 -10.26 4.68 2.50
CA GLY A 128 -10.19 4.19 1.13
C GLY A 128 -11.08 2.99 0.80
N GLY A 129 -11.68 2.36 1.82
CA GLY A 129 -12.67 1.29 1.64
C GLY A 129 -12.11 -0.07 1.20
N ALA A 130 -10.80 -0.27 1.21
CA ALA A 130 -10.20 -1.52 0.71
C ALA A 130 -9.98 -2.59 1.79
N GLY A 131 -10.83 -2.64 2.83
CA GLY A 131 -10.74 -3.64 3.88
C GLY A 131 -11.52 -4.92 3.61
N GLY A 132 -11.28 -5.93 4.44
CA GLY A 132 -11.98 -7.23 4.37
C GLY A 132 -11.43 -8.18 3.32
N VAL A 133 -10.35 -7.82 2.65
CA VAL A 133 -9.66 -8.65 1.66
C VAL A 133 -8.17 -8.75 2.00
N PRO A 134 -7.50 -9.86 1.66
CA PRO A 134 -6.06 -9.99 1.88
C PRO A 134 -5.30 -8.82 1.25
N GLY A 135 -4.47 -8.12 2.02
CA GLY A 135 -3.69 -6.97 1.58
C GLY A 135 -4.44 -5.62 1.61
N GLY A 136 -5.71 -5.59 1.96
CA GLY A 136 -6.47 -4.36 2.18
C GLY A 136 -6.32 -3.79 3.59
N ASN A 137 -6.51 -2.48 3.73
CA ASN A 137 -6.56 -1.77 5.02
C ASN A 137 -7.81 -0.88 5.05
N ALA A 138 -8.85 -1.31 5.78
CA ALA A 138 -10.16 -0.63 5.79
C ALA A 138 -10.08 0.87 6.11
N ASN A 139 -9.25 1.24 7.06
CA ASN A 139 -9.20 2.61 7.58
C ASN A 139 -8.07 3.47 7.02
N SER A 140 -7.19 2.93 6.17
CA SER A 140 -6.21 3.77 5.50
C SER A 140 -6.87 4.63 4.44
N ALA A 141 -6.53 5.90 4.42
CA ALA A 141 -7.00 6.81 3.37
C ALA A 141 -6.36 6.44 2.02
N ASP A 142 -7.19 6.43 0.96
CA ASP A 142 -6.69 6.30 -0.40
C ASP A 142 -6.28 7.68 -0.94
N ILE A 143 -4.97 7.92 -1.04
CA ILE A 143 -4.44 9.19 -1.54
C ILE A 143 -4.69 9.40 -3.05
N ASN A 144 -5.19 8.39 -3.78
CA ASN A 144 -5.68 8.54 -5.14
C ASN A 144 -6.88 9.50 -5.26
N GLN A 145 -7.56 9.80 -4.16
CA GLN A 145 -8.66 10.76 -4.11
C GLN A 145 -8.18 12.22 -4.29
N ILE A 146 -6.88 12.49 -4.09
CA ILE A 146 -6.33 13.85 -4.02
C ILE A 146 -5.97 14.34 -5.43
N PRO A 147 -6.50 15.50 -5.88
CA PRO A 147 -6.19 16.07 -7.18
C PRO A 147 -4.79 16.70 -7.16
N ALA A 148 -3.79 16.03 -7.76
CA ALA A 148 -2.40 16.50 -7.78
C ALA A 148 -2.25 17.93 -8.34
N ALA A 149 -3.09 18.32 -9.32
CA ALA A 149 -3.06 19.62 -9.95
C ALA A 149 -3.34 20.81 -9.02
N LEU A 150 -4.04 20.55 -7.89
CA LEU A 150 -4.41 21.56 -6.91
C LEU A 150 -3.49 21.58 -5.67
N ILE A 151 -2.56 20.65 -5.56
CA ILE A 151 -1.65 20.61 -4.41
C ILE A 151 -0.76 21.86 -4.44
N GLU A 152 -0.91 22.73 -3.46
CA GLU A 152 -0.04 23.88 -3.23
C GLU A 152 1.21 23.45 -2.47
N ARG A 153 1.03 22.62 -1.44
CA ARG A 153 2.09 21.97 -0.71
C ARG A 153 1.61 20.73 0.01
N VAL A 154 2.54 19.88 0.37
CA VAL A 154 2.32 18.74 1.27
C VAL A 154 3.14 18.96 2.53
N ASP A 155 2.47 19.01 3.67
CA ASP A 155 3.09 19.13 4.97
C ASP A 155 3.16 17.75 5.64
N VAL A 156 4.36 17.30 5.92
CA VAL A 156 4.63 16.04 6.62
C VAL A 156 5.04 16.37 8.06
N LEU A 157 4.10 16.20 8.98
CA LEU A 157 4.34 16.33 10.42
C LEU A 157 4.79 14.97 10.96
N THR A 158 6.01 14.91 11.45
CA THR A 158 6.62 13.68 11.94
C THR A 158 6.54 13.59 13.46
N GLY A 159 5.85 12.55 13.95
CA GLY A 159 5.59 12.31 15.37
C GLY A 159 4.12 12.41 15.74
N GLY A 160 3.76 11.91 16.91
CA GLY A 160 2.37 11.82 17.36
C GLY A 160 1.66 13.17 17.38
N ALA A 161 0.43 13.20 16.85
CA ALA A 161 -0.40 14.41 16.79
C ALA A 161 -1.86 14.18 17.21
N SER A 162 -2.14 13.08 17.93
CA SER A 162 -3.51 12.72 18.32
C SER A 162 -4.17 13.74 19.26
N ALA A 163 -3.40 14.51 20.02
CA ALA A 163 -3.96 15.59 20.84
C ALA A 163 -4.63 16.70 20.01
N VAL A 164 -4.15 16.90 18.75
CA VAL A 164 -4.69 17.90 17.82
C VAL A 164 -5.77 17.32 16.93
N TYR A 165 -5.49 16.18 16.31
CA TYR A 165 -6.30 15.62 15.23
C TYR A 165 -7.08 14.35 15.58
N GLY A 166 -7.04 13.91 16.85
CA GLY A 166 -7.67 12.68 17.31
C GLY A 166 -6.85 11.43 16.99
N ALA A 167 -7.48 10.26 17.05
CA ALA A 167 -6.83 8.97 16.82
C ALA A 167 -6.15 8.87 15.44
N ASP A 168 -5.27 7.85 15.30
CA ASP A 168 -4.55 7.44 14.08
C ASP A 168 -3.33 8.31 13.71
N ALA A 169 -3.18 9.52 14.28
CA ALA A 169 -2.00 10.35 14.14
C ALA A 169 -0.86 9.88 15.07
N VAL A 170 -0.44 8.62 14.94
CA VAL A 170 0.57 7.96 15.78
C VAL A 170 1.98 8.16 15.23
N ALA A 171 2.20 7.78 13.98
CA ALA A 171 3.47 7.99 13.27
C ALA A 171 3.62 9.46 12.85
N GLY A 172 2.51 10.13 12.62
CA GLY A 172 2.43 11.53 12.23
C GLY A 172 1.23 11.82 11.33
N VAL A 173 1.33 12.94 10.61
CA VAL A 173 0.28 13.45 9.74
C VAL A 173 0.86 13.83 8.39
N VAL A 174 0.17 13.51 7.31
CA VAL A 174 0.42 14.03 5.96
C VAL A 174 -0.75 14.90 5.57
N ASN A 175 -0.53 16.21 5.53
CA ASN A 175 -1.57 17.19 5.22
C ASN A 175 -1.36 17.75 3.80
N PHE A 176 -2.32 17.55 2.93
CA PHE A 176 -2.36 18.13 1.60
C PHE A 176 -3.08 19.46 1.65
N VAL A 177 -2.35 20.54 1.44
CA VAL A 177 -2.89 21.88 1.33
C VAL A 177 -3.18 22.14 -0.13
N LEU A 178 -4.47 22.31 -0.47
CA LEU A 178 -4.94 22.53 -1.81
C LEU A 178 -5.20 24.03 -2.06
N ASN A 179 -4.93 24.47 -3.28
CA ASN A 179 -5.30 25.83 -3.71
C ASN A 179 -6.83 25.93 -3.87
N THR A 180 -7.48 26.54 -2.89
CA THR A 180 -8.92 26.71 -2.84
C THR A 180 -9.39 28.09 -3.31
N HIS A 181 -8.46 28.99 -3.70
CA HIS A 181 -8.71 30.37 -4.06
C HIS A 181 -8.09 30.69 -5.41
N TYR A 182 -8.46 29.95 -6.45
CA TYR A 182 -7.89 30.12 -7.76
C TYR A 182 -8.59 31.27 -8.52
N GLU A 183 -7.82 32.03 -9.29
CA GLU A 183 -8.32 33.03 -10.23
C GLU A 183 -7.82 32.77 -11.64
N GLY A 184 -8.73 32.78 -12.61
CA GLY A 184 -8.45 32.48 -14.01
C GLY A 184 -8.76 31.03 -14.37
N VAL A 185 -8.21 30.57 -15.48
CA VAL A 185 -8.31 29.19 -15.96
C VAL A 185 -6.92 28.66 -16.23
N LYS A 186 -6.63 27.45 -15.72
CA LYS A 186 -5.39 26.72 -15.99
C LYS A 186 -5.71 25.36 -16.60
N VAL A 187 -5.01 25.02 -17.67
CA VAL A 187 -5.06 23.69 -18.30
C VAL A 187 -3.66 23.11 -18.30
N ASP A 188 -3.48 21.95 -17.70
CA ASP A 188 -2.21 21.21 -17.70
C ASP A 188 -2.39 19.89 -18.43
N GLY A 189 -1.41 19.54 -19.27
CA GLY A 189 -1.30 18.24 -19.92
C GLY A 189 0.06 17.61 -19.62
N ASN A 190 0.06 16.36 -19.20
CA ASN A 190 1.29 15.59 -18.97
C ASN A 190 1.28 14.33 -19.83
N TYR A 191 2.45 14.02 -20.37
CA TYR A 191 2.74 12.74 -21.01
C TYR A 191 4.06 12.22 -20.47
N SER A 192 4.06 10.97 -19.99
CA SER A 192 5.27 10.31 -19.53
C SER A 192 5.29 8.85 -19.92
N PHE A 193 6.47 8.26 -19.96
CA PHE A 193 6.68 6.84 -20.25
C PHE A 193 7.97 6.35 -19.64
N ASN A 194 8.06 5.02 -19.49
CA ASN A 194 9.26 4.38 -19.03
C ASN A 194 10.13 3.93 -20.21
N ASN A 195 11.43 3.97 -20.02
CA ASN A 195 12.43 3.44 -20.94
C ASN A 195 13.48 2.68 -20.15
N HIS A 196 13.54 1.37 -20.36
CA HIS A 196 14.52 0.49 -19.77
C HIS A 196 15.28 -0.27 -20.85
N SER A 197 16.58 -0.45 -20.65
CA SER A 197 17.42 -1.24 -21.54
C SER A 197 17.52 -2.66 -20.98
N ASN A 198 16.83 -3.60 -21.61
CA ASN A 198 16.82 -5.02 -21.25
C ASN A 198 18.12 -5.68 -21.70
N ASN A 199 19.21 -5.41 -21.01
CA ASN A 199 20.56 -5.83 -21.40
C ASN A 199 21.36 -6.52 -20.28
N ASP A 200 20.73 -6.84 -19.16
CA ASP A 200 21.38 -7.59 -18.09
C ASP A 200 21.59 -9.04 -18.54
N SER A 201 22.82 -9.35 -18.91
CA SER A 201 23.19 -10.68 -19.42
C SER A 201 22.94 -11.80 -18.43
N THR A 202 22.93 -11.53 -17.14
CA THR A 202 22.67 -12.51 -16.09
C THR A 202 21.20 -12.93 -16.11
N TYR A 203 20.29 -11.95 -16.14
CA TYR A 203 18.85 -12.24 -16.22
C TYR A 203 18.47 -12.89 -17.54
N LEU A 204 18.95 -12.36 -18.64
CA LEU A 204 18.72 -12.96 -19.96
C LEU A 204 19.24 -14.39 -20.03
N GLY A 205 20.34 -14.70 -19.34
CA GLY A 205 20.87 -16.05 -19.18
C GLY A 205 19.91 -16.96 -18.42
N TYR A 206 19.29 -16.50 -17.34
CA TYR A 206 18.28 -17.28 -16.59
C TYR A 206 17.03 -17.55 -17.44
N LEU A 207 16.52 -16.52 -18.15
CA LEU A 207 15.37 -16.68 -19.04
C LEU A 207 15.65 -17.69 -20.14
N THR A 208 16.82 -17.59 -20.82
CA THR A 208 17.23 -18.51 -21.87
C THR A 208 17.37 -19.93 -21.37
N ALA A 209 18.00 -20.13 -20.19
CA ALA A 209 18.19 -21.44 -19.59
C ALA A 209 16.86 -22.11 -19.19
N PHE A 210 15.83 -21.32 -18.88
CA PHE A 210 14.50 -21.79 -18.55
C PHE A 210 13.61 -22.00 -19.78
N GLY A 211 14.02 -21.50 -20.95
CA GLY A 211 13.20 -21.50 -22.16
C GLY A 211 12.08 -20.44 -22.15
N ALA A 212 12.21 -19.42 -21.30
CA ALA A 212 11.26 -18.31 -21.26
C ALA A 212 11.55 -17.31 -22.39
N PRO A 213 10.52 -16.60 -22.90
CA PRO A 213 10.72 -15.53 -23.88
C PRO A 213 11.63 -14.44 -23.30
N THR A 214 12.63 -14.03 -24.06
CA THR A 214 13.46 -12.85 -23.71
C THR A 214 12.72 -11.56 -24.12
N PRO A 215 12.75 -10.50 -23.28
CA PRO A 215 12.13 -9.23 -23.63
C PRO A 215 12.81 -8.57 -24.83
N SER A 216 12.14 -7.60 -25.47
CA SER A 216 12.76 -6.72 -26.45
C SER A 216 13.93 -5.97 -25.83
N ALA A 217 14.95 -5.62 -26.62
CA ALA A 217 16.18 -4.96 -26.12
C ALA A 217 15.91 -3.63 -25.37
N SER A 218 14.76 -3.03 -25.57
CA SER A 218 14.34 -1.81 -24.86
C SER A 218 12.82 -1.78 -24.68
N THR A 219 12.37 -1.25 -23.53
CA THR A 219 10.95 -0.99 -23.23
C THR A 219 10.51 0.42 -23.63
N LEU A 220 11.06 0.99 -24.69
CA LEU A 220 10.73 2.36 -25.11
C LEU A 220 9.21 2.59 -25.16
N ASN A 221 8.75 3.65 -24.46
CA ASN A 221 7.34 4.04 -24.36
C ASN A 221 6.45 2.99 -23.66
N SER A 222 7.01 2.19 -22.74
CA SER A 222 6.22 1.28 -21.92
C SER A 222 5.69 2.00 -20.67
N GLY A 223 4.60 1.49 -20.11
CA GLY A 223 4.03 2.01 -18.87
C GLY A 223 3.71 3.50 -18.92
N TYR A 224 3.26 4.01 -20.07
CA TYR A 224 2.98 5.45 -20.25
C TYR A 224 1.88 5.93 -19.30
N ASN A 225 2.00 7.21 -18.90
CA ASN A 225 0.92 7.93 -18.23
C ASN A 225 0.50 9.13 -19.10
N LYS A 226 -0.79 9.39 -19.11
CA LYS A 226 -1.38 10.61 -19.69
C LYS A 226 -2.25 11.25 -18.64
N ASP A 227 -2.00 12.53 -18.38
CA ASP A 227 -2.76 13.33 -17.44
C ASP A 227 -3.24 14.60 -18.12
N LEU A 228 -4.47 14.97 -17.83
CA LEU A 228 -5.07 16.24 -18.24
C LEU A 228 -5.79 16.81 -17.02
N SER A 229 -5.50 18.05 -16.67
CA SER A 229 -6.20 18.77 -15.62
C SER A 229 -6.68 20.13 -16.08
N ILE A 230 -7.84 20.52 -15.57
CA ILE A 230 -8.43 21.85 -15.77
C ILE A 230 -8.80 22.38 -14.39
N VAL A 231 -8.31 23.57 -14.06
CA VAL A 231 -8.67 24.33 -12.87
C VAL A 231 -9.19 25.69 -13.30
N ALA A 232 -10.35 26.08 -12.79
CA ALA A 232 -10.94 27.38 -13.06
C ALA A 232 -11.47 28.00 -11.77
N GLY A 233 -11.28 29.28 -11.59
CA GLY A 233 -11.78 29.98 -10.43
C GLY A 233 -12.00 31.46 -10.68
N SER A 234 -12.85 32.06 -9.86
CA SER A 234 -13.17 33.48 -9.94
C SER A 234 -13.64 34.01 -8.61
N ASN A 235 -13.22 35.22 -8.31
CA ASN A 235 -13.81 36.01 -7.25
C ASN A 235 -15.17 36.57 -7.70
N PHE A 236 -16.10 36.73 -6.77
CA PHE A 236 -17.43 37.28 -7.00
C PHE A 236 -17.86 38.16 -5.82
N ALA A 237 -18.96 38.89 -5.99
CA ALA A 237 -19.52 39.79 -4.97
C ALA A 237 -18.50 40.78 -4.40
N ASP A 238 -17.77 41.50 -5.32
CA ASP A 238 -16.75 42.49 -4.96
C ASP A 238 -15.62 41.92 -4.06
N GLY A 239 -15.21 40.66 -4.35
CA GLY A 239 -14.13 40.00 -3.61
C GLY A 239 -14.58 39.30 -2.31
N LYS A 240 -15.87 39.33 -1.97
CA LYS A 240 -16.41 38.65 -0.77
C LYS A 240 -16.46 37.13 -0.90
N GLY A 241 -16.32 36.59 -2.08
CA GLY A 241 -16.32 35.14 -2.29
C GLY A 241 -15.40 34.72 -3.43
N ASN A 242 -14.99 33.47 -3.38
CA ASN A 242 -14.30 32.79 -4.48
C ASN A 242 -14.94 31.44 -4.72
N ALA A 243 -15.02 31.05 -5.97
CA ALA A 243 -15.40 29.71 -6.40
C ALA A 243 -14.28 29.13 -7.25
N THR A 244 -13.71 28.03 -6.84
CA THR A 244 -12.69 27.26 -7.58
C THR A 244 -13.27 25.91 -7.95
N VAL A 245 -13.19 25.50 -9.21
CA VAL A 245 -13.63 24.17 -9.69
C VAL A 245 -12.48 23.49 -10.43
N TYR A 246 -12.48 22.16 -10.40
CA TYR A 246 -11.46 21.37 -11.09
C TYR A 246 -12.01 20.08 -11.67
N ALA A 247 -11.34 19.60 -12.70
CA ALA A 247 -11.49 18.25 -13.23
C ALA A 247 -10.13 17.71 -13.68
N THR A 248 -9.82 16.47 -13.36
CA THR A 248 -8.60 15.80 -13.81
C THR A 248 -8.89 14.42 -14.38
N TYR A 249 -8.09 14.02 -15.32
CA TYR A 249 -8.10 12.68 -15.91
C TYR A 249 -6.69 12.14 -16.02
N LEU A 250 -6.45 10.96 -15.48
CA LEU A 250 -5.18 10.24 -15.54
C LEU A 250 -5.42 8.84 -16.08
N THR A 251 -4.58 8.39 -17.01
CA THR A 251 -4.53 6.98 -17.42
C THR A 251 -3.09 6.47 -17.41
N SER A 252 -2.90 5.26 -16.92
CA SER A 252 -1.62 4.54 -16.87
C SER A 252 -1.74 3.23 -17.64
N ALA A 253 -0.77 2.96 -18.53
CA ALA A 253 -0.71 1.70 -19.27
C ALA A 253 -0.05 0.59 -18.44
N PRO A 254 -0.47 -0.66 -18.59
CA PRO A 254 0.14 -1.77 -17.88
C PRO A 254 1.54 -2.10 -18.44
N VAL A 255 2.37 -2.70 -17.58
CA VAL A 255 3.63 -3.34 -17.96
C VAL A 255 3.60 -4.75 -17.42
N ALA A 256 3.68 -5.75 -18.30
CA ALA A 256 3.75 -7.16 -17.89
C ALA A 256 5.21 -7.57 -17.63
N GLY A 257 5.41 -8.57 -16.77
CA GLY A 257 6.73 -9.05 -16.37
C GLY A 257 7.63 -9.44 -17.55
N PHE A 258 7.07 -10.06 -18.61
CA PHE A 258 7.84 -10.45 -19.80
C PHE A 258 8.44 -9.26 -20.59
N GLN A 259 8.00 -8.03 -20.33
CA GLN A 259 8.51 -6.84 -21.02
C GLN A 259 9.82 -6.32 -20.39
N VAL A 260 10.15 -6.78 -19.19
CA VAL A 260 11.31 -6.32 -18.42
C VAL A 260 12.20 -7.52 -18.07
N ASP A 261 13.49 -7.40 -18.30
CA ASP A 261 14.42 -8.53 -18.12
C ASP A 261 14.40 -9.08 -16.68
N HIS A 262 14.47 -8.25 -15.65
CA HIS A 262 14.50 -8.65 -14.25
C HIS A 262 13.15 -9.15 -13.70
N ALA A 263 12.06 -9.06 -14.47
CA ALA A 263 10.71 -9.54 -14.08
C ALA A 263 10.17 -10.65 -15.03
N GLY A 264 10.94 -11.06 -16.05
CA GLY A 264 10.50 -12.03 -17.04
C GLY A 264 10.28 -13.45 -16.50
N CYS A 265 10.82 -13.78 -15.32
CA CYS A 265 10.51 -15.00 -14.57
C CYS A 265 10.69 -14.76 -13.07
N THR A 266 10.01 -15.57 -12.26
CA THR A 266 10.26 -15.60 -10.81
C THR A 266 11.58 -16.32 -10.54
N LEU A 267 12.54 -15.62 -9.92
CA LEU A 267 13.84 -16.20 -9.57
C LEU A 267 13.77 -17.01 -8.29
N ILE A 268 14.29 -18.21 -8.33
CA ILE A 268 14.41 -19.12 -7.19
C ILE A 268 15.85 -19.63 -7.07
N ALA A 269 16.16 -20.12 -5.86
CA ALA A 269 17.33 -20.98 -5.64
C ALA A 269 16.89 -22.24 -4.89
N GLY A 270 17.72 -23.26 -4.84
CA GLY A 270 17.44 -24.47 -4.07
C GLY A 270 17.47 -24.22 -2.56
N GLY A 271 17.08 -25.22 -1.75
CA GLY A 271 16.95 -25.09 -0.31
C GLY A 271 18.24 -24.85 0.51
N THR A 272 19.40 -24.57 -0.13
CA THR A 272 20.66 -24.31 0.55
C THR A 272 21.24 -22.96 0.14
N PRO A 273 22.02 -22.28 1.00
CA PRO A 273 22.52 -20.92 0.79
C PRO A 273 23.34 -20.71 -0.50
N ASN A 274 24.02 -21.73 -0.99
CA ASN A 274 24.92 -21.65 -2.15
C ASN A 274 24.36 -22.26 -3.44
N THR A 275 23.08 -22.58 -3.46
CA THR A 275 22.43 -23.13 -4.67
C THR A 275 22.38 -22.05 -5.76
N PRO A 276 22.69 -22.40 -7.03
CA PRO A 276 22.62 -21.46 -8.13
C PRO A 276 21.21 -20.87 -8.29
N ILE A 277 21.15 -19.57 -8.60
CA ILE A 277 19.94 -18.86 -8.97
C ILE A 277 19.48 -19.34 -10.34
N ARG A 278 18.19 -19.48 -10.52
CA ARG A 278 17.55 -19.85 -11.79
C ARG A 278 16.10 -19.32 -11.85
N CYS A 279 15.56 -19.27 -13.03
CA CYS A 279 14.11 -19.15 -13.17
C CYS A 279 13.41 -20.34 -12.52
N GLY A 280 12.35 -20.07 -11.81
CA GLY A 280 11.45 -21.04 -11.20
C GLY A 280 10.02 -20.79 -11.60
N GLY A 281 9.11 -21.31 -10.82
CA GLY A 281 7.69 -21.14 -11.08
C GLY A 281 6.82 -22.01 -10.17
N SER A 282 5.57 -22.09 -10.54
CA SER A 282 4.56 -22.85 -9.80
C SER A 282 4.58 -24.33 -10.20
N GLY A 283 4.44 -25.21 -9.22
CA GLY A 283 4.17 -26.64 -9.45
C GLY A 283 2.82 -26.90 -10.14
N THR A 284 1.93 -25.91 -10.16
CA THR A 284 0.72 -25.95 -11.02
C THR A 284 1.17 -25.71 -12.45
N SER A 285 1.58 -26.80 -13.09
CA SER A 285 2.17 -26.82 -14.42
C SER A 285 1.12 -26.71 -15.52
N SER A 286 1.50 -26.15 -16.69
CA SER A 286 0.65 -26.26 -17.89
C SER A 286 0.49 -27.70 -18.41
N HIS A 287 1.39 -28.59 -18.02
CA HIS A 287 1.40 -30.01 -18.38
C HIS A 287 0.86 -30.88 -17.25
N GLY A 288 0.32 -30.30 -16.21
CA GLY A 288 -0.15 -30.97 -15.00
C GLY A 288 0.97 -31.40 -14.06
N GLN A 289 0.68 -31.39 -12.76
CA GLN A 289 1.39 -32.20 -11.76
C GLN A 289 0.35 -33.05 -11.07
N PHE A 290 0.53 -34.33 -11.10
CA PHE A 290 -0.41 -35.34 -10.64
C PHE A 290 0.19 -35.99 -9.39
N LEU A 291 -0.30 -35.60 -8.23
CA LEU A 291 0.22 -36.02 -6.93
C LEU A 291 -0.75 -37.01 -6.30
N MET A 292 -0.25 -38.15 -5.84
CA MET A 292 -1.06 -39.14 -5.15
C MET A 292 -0.36 -39.62 -3.90
N PHE A 293 -1.10 -39.68 -2.82
CA PHE A 293 -0.65 -40.26 -1.55
C PHE A 293 -1.22 -41.66 -1.35
N GLY A 294 -0.45 -42.48 -0.72
CA GLY A 294 -0.85 -43.85 -0.39
C GLY A 294 -0.26 -44.32 0.93
N GLN A 295 -0.88 -45.29 1.57
CA GLN A 295 -0.36 -45.95 2.75
C GLN A 295 0.70 -46.99 2.34
N THR A 296 1.96 -46.70 2.59
CA THR A 296 3.10 -47.58 2.26
C THR A 296 3.39 -48.62 3.38
N SER A 297 2.95 -48.34 4.60
CA SER A 297 2.94 -49.25 5.73
C SER A 297 1.83 -48.82 6.73
N PRO A 298 1.38 -49.63 7.65
CA PRO A 298 0.31 -49.28 8.57
C PRO A 298 0.55 -47.96 9.30
N GLY A 299 -0.34 -46.97 9.08
CA GLY A 299 -0.27 -45.61 9.64
C GLY A 299 0.72 -44.65 8.97
N VAL A 300 1.42 -45.07 7.91
CA VAL A 300 2.40 -44.22 7.19
C VAL A 300 1.87 -43.89 5.81
N THR A 301 1.51 -42.63 5.59
CA THR A 301 1.11 -42.09 4.29
C THR A 301 2.28 -41.42 3.61
N ALA A 302 2.59 -41.76 2.38
CA ALA A 302 3.68 -41.19 1.59
C ALA A 302 3.22 -40.89 0.17
N THR A 303 3.97 -40.04 -0.56
CA THR A 303 3.77 -39.82 -1.98
C THR A 303 4.11 -41.10 -2.73
N ILE A 304 3.16 -41.62 -3.51
CA ILE A 304 3.31 -42.82 -4.32
C ILE A 304 3.31 -42.51 -5.84
N VAL A 305 2.80 -41.34 -6.24
CA VAL A 305 2.88 -40.80 -7.59
C VAL A 305 3.15 -39.30 -7.52
N ASP A 306 4.08 -38.83 -8.32
CA ASP A 306 4.34 -37.39 -8.58
C ASP A 306 4.80 -37.30 -10.06
N ASN A 307 3.84 -37.13 -10.96
CA ASN A 307 4.05 -37.20 -12.39
C ASN A 307 3.52 -35.99 -13.13
N ALA A 308 3.99 -35.78 -14.36
CA ALA A 308 3.50 -34.80 -15.33
C ALA A 308 3.29 -35.46 -16.68
N VAL A 309 2.53 -34.80 -17.56
CA VAL A 309 2.41 -35.18 -18.97
C VAL A 309 3.57 -34.52 -19.75
N ASP A 310 4.34 -35.32 -20.45
CA ASP A 310 5.44 -34.80 -21.29
C ASP A 310 4.90 -33.94 -22.44
N PRO A 311 5.36 -32.69 -22.59
CA PRO A 311 4.79 -31.75 -23.57
C PRO A 311 5.04 -32.17 -25.03
N THR A 312 6.04 -33.02 -25.28
CA THR A 312 6.41 -33.45 -26.64
C THR A 312 5.80 -34.77 -27.03
N THR A 313 5.82 -35.74 -26.11
CA THR A 313 5.39 -37.12 -26.40
C THR A 313 4.00 -37.41 -25.88
N GLY A 314 3.44 -36.60 -24.99
CA GLY A 314 2.20 -36.89 -24.29
C GLY A 314 2.33 -38.01 -23.24
N ALA A 315 3.54 -38.50 -22.98
CA ALA A 315 3.74 -39.61 -22.05
C ALA A 315 3.69 -39.13 -20.58
N PHE A 316 3.12 -39.99 -19.72
CA PHE A 316 3.08 -39.73 -18.27
C PHE A 316 4.41 -40.11 -17.63
N ARG A 317 5.15 -39.14 -17.09
CA ARG A 317 6.49 -39.33 -16.55
C ARG A 317 6.65 -38.61 -15.21
N PRO A 318 7.70 -38.90 -14.42
CA PRO A 318 7.96 -38.18 -13.20
C PRO A 318 8.06 -36.64 -13.43
N PHE A 319 7.43 -35.88 -12.52
CA PHE A 319 7.51 -34.40 -12.50
C PHE A 319 8.92 -33.97 -12.17
N ASN A 320 9.38 -32.89 -12.79
CA ASN A 320 10.70 -32.33 -12.54
C ASN A 320 10.73 -30.80 -12.65
N GLY A 321 11.86 -30.16 -12.35
CA GLY A 321 11.98 -28.70 -12.30
C GLY A 321 11.73 -27.99 -13.64
N SER A 322 11.82 -28.66 -14.78
CA SER A 322 11.48 -28.06 -16.09
C SER A 322 9.97 -28.00 -16.36
N ASP A 323 9.17 -28.64 -15.53
CA ASP A 323 7.70 -28.61 -15.63
C ASP A 323 7.08 -27.40 -14.89
N LEU A 324 7.87 -26.66 -14.12
CA LEU A 324 7.39 -25.49 -13.38
C LEU A 324 6.85 -24.41 -14.34
N TYR A 325 5.70 -23.86 -14.01
CA TYR A 325 5.07 -22.81 -14.81
C TYR A 325 5.56 -21.42 -14.41
N ASN A 326 6.08 -20.66 -15.38
CA ASN A 326 6.45 -19.26 -15.19
C ASN A 326 5.22 -18.36 -15.16
N TYR A 327 4.72 -18.07 -13.97
CA TYR A 327 3.57 -17.17 -13.79
C TYR A 327 3.95 -15.69 -13.79
N GLY A 328 5.22 -15.34 -13.49
CA GLY A 328 5.70 -13.95 -13.40
C GLY A 328 5.61 -13.23 -14.75
N ALA A 329 5.87 -13.94 -15.85
CA ALA A 329 5.89 -13.33 -17.18
C ALA A 329 4.56 -12.62 -17.55
N LEU A 330 3.42 -13.15 -17.15
CA LEU A 330 2.09 -12.60 -17.48
C LEU A 330 1.57 -11.65 -16.41
N SER A 331 2.14 -11.67 -15.22
CA SER A 331 1.74 -10.79 -14.13
C SER A 331 2.07 -9.34 -14.49
N TYR A 332 1.17 -8.40 -14.14
CA TYR A 332 1.45 -6.99 -14.33
C TYR A 332 2.46 -6.49 -13.30
N PHE A 333 3.57 -5.98 -13.79
CA PHE A 333 4.58 -5.29 -13.00
C PHE A 333 4.13 -3.86 -12.67
N GLN A 334 3.53 -3.17 -13.62
CA GLN A 334 2.74 -1.97 -13.43
C GLN A 334 1.31 -2.25 -13.87
N ARG A 335 0.33 -1.90 -13.04
CA ARG A 335 -1.09 -2.09 -13.37
C ARG A 335 -1.61 -1.03 -14.33
N GLN A 336 -2.60 -1.41 -15.12
CA GLN A 336 -3.45 -0.45 -15.82
C GLN A 336 -4.28 0.33 -14.79
N ALA A 337 -4.36 1.65 -14.97
CA ALA A 337 -5.23 2.49 -14.15
C ALA A 337 -5.87 3.61 -14.97
N GLU A 338 -7.09 3.98 -14.58
CA GLU A 338 -7.83 5.14 -15.10
C GLU A 338 -8.44 5.88 -13.91
N ARG A 339 -8.14 7.17 -13.78
CA ARG A 339 -8.58 8.00 -12.66
C ARG A 339 -9.25 9.26 -13.17
N TRP A 340 -10.39 9.56 -12.59
CA TRP A 340 -11.10 10.82 -12.72
C TRP A 340 -11.21 11.47 -11.34
N THR A 341 -10.86 12.75 -11.24
CA THR A 341 -11.21 13.55 -10.08
C THR A 341 -11.91 14.82 -10.52
N ALA A 342 -12.90 15.25 -9.76
CA ALA A 342 -13.62 16.49 -10.01
C ALA A 342 -14.12 17.06 -8.67
N GLY A 343 -14.27 18.37 -8.61
CA GLY A 343 -14.78 19.00 -7.40
C GLY A 343 -14.74 20.50 -7.47
N GLY A 344 -14.96 21.11 -6.28
CA GLY A 344 -14.92 22.55 -6.18
C GLY A 344 -14.83 23.01 -4.74
N PHE A 345 -14.31 24.19 -4.59
CA PHE A 345 -14.17 24.92 -3.35
C PHE A 345 -14.91 26.24 -3.47
N LEU A 346 -15.68 26.56 -2.44
CA LEU A 346 -16.45 27.79 -2.37
C LEU A 346 -16.24 28.41 -1.00
N HIS A 347 -15.99 29.70 -0.95
CA HIS A 347 -16.15 30.46 0.27
C HIS A 347 -16.89 31.77 -0.02
N TYR A 348 -17.57 32.27 1.01
CA TYR A 348 -18.32 33.51 0.91
C TYR A 348 -18.38 34.21 2.27
N ASP A 349 -17.92 35.46 2.30
CA ASP A 349 -18.01 36.33 3.47
C ASP A 349 -19.42 36.92 3.57
N VAL A 350 -20.25 36.27 4.40
CA VAL A 350 -21.66 36.71 4.65
C VAL A 350 -21.66 38.07 5.32
N ASN A 351 -20.77 38.25 6.28
CA ASN A 351 -20.52 39.50 7.01
C ASN A 351 -19.13 39.47 7.67
N GLU A 352 -18.75 40.45 8.43
CA GLU A 352 -17.47 40.56 9.15
C GLU A 352 -17.25 39.45 10.21
N HIS A 353 -18.32 38.73 10.61
CA HIS A 353 -18.27 37.67 11.61
C HIS A 353 -18.45 36.26 11.05
N ALA A 354 -18.74 36.11 9.75
CA ALA A 354 -19.06 34.82 9.21
C ALA A 354 -18.62 34.65 7.75
N THR A 355 -17.65 33.79 7.51
CA THR A 355 -17.32 33.21 6.22
C THR A 355 -17.85 31.79 6.15
N VAL A 356 -18.76 31.50 5.24
CA VAL A 356 -19.22 30.13 4.97
C VAL A 356 -18.34 29.50 3.88
N TYR A 357 -18.05 28.21 4.00
CA TYR A 357 -17.23 27.51 3.01
C TYR A 357 -17.73 26.12 2.71
N SER A 358 -17.43 25.65 1.52
CA SER A 358 -17.74 24.29 1.03
C SER A 358 -16.53 23.71 0.31
N GLU A 359 -16.21 22.44 0.61
CA GLU A 359 -15.21 21.66 -0.11
C GLU A 359 -15.89 20.37 -0.63
N THR A 360 -15.95 20.21 -1.95
CA THR A 360 -16.49 19.02 -2.61
C THR A 360 -15.39 18.34 -3.39
N MET A 361 -15.16 17.07 -3.15
CA MET A 361 -14.19 16.25 -3.86
C MET A 361 -14.87 14.95 -4.30
N TYR A 362 -14.75 14.61 -5.56
CA TYR A 362 -15.16 13.34 -6.14
C TYR A 362 -13.96 12.69 -6.82
N SER A 363 -13.80 11.40 -6.64
CA SER A 363 -12.82 10.60 -7.38
C SER A 363 -13.42 9.27 -7.84
N ARG A 364 -13.01 8.83 -9.02
CA ARG A 364 -13.19 7.48 -9.50
C ARG A 364 -11.83 6.96 -9.93
N ASN A 365 -11.39 5.86 -9.34
CA ASN A 365 -10.17 5.18 -9.71
C ASN A 365 -10.53 3.76 -10.14
N ALA A 366 -10.27 3.41 -11.38
CA ALA A 366 -10.41 2.06 -11.92
C ALA A 366 -9.02 1.51 -12.20
N SER A 367 -8.71 0.31 -11.74
CA SER A 367 -7.42 -0.32 -11.95
C SER A 367 -7.59 -1.81 -12.20
N GLN A 368 -6.71 -2.40 -13.01
CA GLN A 368 -6.72 -3.82 -13.30
C GLN A 368 -5.38 -4.43 -12.88
N ALA A 369 -5.45 -5.47 -12.03
CA ALA A 369 -4.34 -6.37 -11.80
C ALA A 369 -4.47 -7.59 -12.72
N GLN A 370 -3.35 -8.18 -13.13
CA GLN A 370 -3.32 -9.42 -13.88
C GLN A 370 -2.25 -10.34 -13.31
N TYR A 371 -2.61 -11.60 -13.15
CA TYR A 371 -1.73 -12.66 -12.65
C TYR A 371 -1.59 -13.78 -13.68
N GLY A 372 -0.74 -14.76 -13.39
CA GLY A 372 -0.71 -15.99 -14.16
C GLY A 372 -2.08 -16.67 -14.24
N PRO A 373 -2.37 -17.48 -15.28
CA PRO A 373 -3.66 -18.12 -15.50
C PRO A 373 -4.16 -18.89 -14.29
N SER A 374 -5.48 -19.06 -14.17
CA SER A 374 -6.10 -19.94 -13.17
C SER A 374 -5.80 -21.41 -13.49
N GLY A 375 -6.29 -22.32 -12.67
CA GLY A 375 -6.10 -23.75 -12.84
C GLY A 375 -6.64 -24.55 -11.67
N SER A 376 -6.43 -25.84 -11.68
CA SER A 376 -6.53 -26.69 -10.51
C SER A 376 -5.24 -26.52 -9.71
N PHE A 377 -5.31 -26.01 -8.48
CA PHE A 377 -4.15 -25.76 -7.60
C PHE A 377 -4.04 -26.89 -6.55
N PHE A 378 -3.65 -28.07 -6.97
CA PHE A 378 -3.65 -29.28 -6.15
C PHE A 378 -5.03 -29.58 -5.55
N GLN A 379 -6.09 -29.36 -6.34
CA GLN A 379 -7.43 -29.74 -5.91
C GLN A 379 -7.51 -31.24 -5.72
N LYS A 380 -8.13 -31.66 -4.61
CA LYS A 380 -8.48 -33.04 -4.38
C LYS A 380 -9.49 -33.47 -5.44
N ALA A 381 -9.15 -34.50 -6.20
CA ALA A 381 -9.98 -35.05 -7.25
C ALA A 381 -10.19 -36.56 -7.03
N GLN A 382 -11.37 -37.03 -7.40
CA GLN A 382 -11.66 -38.43 -7.53
C GLN A 382 -11.52 -38.84 -9.00
N VAL A 383 -10.61 -39.76 -9.31
CA VAL A 383 -10.35 -40.21 -10.64
C VAL A 383 -10.73 -41.68 -10.76
N SER A 384 -11.67 -41.99 -11.63
CA SER A 384 -12.08 -43.39 -11.91
C SER A 384 -11.00 -44.09 -12.73
N CYS A 385 -10.67 -45.33 -12.38
CA CYS A 385 -9.81 -46.16 -13.21
C CYS A 385 -10.45 -46.55 -14.55
N THR A 386 -11.72 -46.25 -14.77
CA THR A 386 -12.44 -46.41 -16.03
C THR A 386 -12.63 -45.08 -16.79
N ASP A 387 -11.99 -44.02 -16.37
CA ASP A 387 -12.06 -42.70 -17.02
C ASP A 387 -11.61 -42.86 -18.50
N PRO A 388 -12.47 -42.56 -19.48
CA PRO A 388 -12.12 -42.70 -20.90
C PRO A 388 -11.05 -41.70 -21.39
N LEU A 389 -10.72 -40.69 -20.59
CA LEU A 389 -9.68 -39.72 -20.91
C LEU A 389 -8.27 -40.20 -20.57
N LEU A 390 -8.15 -41.23 -19.72
CA LEU A 390 -6.87 -41.83 -19.38
C LEU A 390 -6.32 -42.66 -20.53
N THR A 391 -5.05 -42.51 -20.85
CA THR A 391 -4.32 -43.40 -21.77
C THR A 391 -4.01 -44.74 -21.10
N ALA A 392 -3.73 -45.77 -21.89
CA ALA A 392 -3.32 -47.07 -21.35
C ALA A 392 -2.06 -47.01 -20.49
N GLN A 393 -1.14 -46.06 -20.75
CA GLN A 393 0.05 -45.84 -19.95
C GLN A 393 -0.33 -45.27 -18.58
N GLU A 394 -1.17 -44.22 -18.53
CA GLU A 394 -1.63 -43.62 -17.31
C GLU A 394 -2.38 -44.62 -16.43
N VAL A 395 -3.29 -45.41 -17.03
CA VAL A 395 -3.97 -46.49 -16.31
C VAL A 395 -2.97 -47.48 -15.73
N SER A 396 -1.91 -47.86 -16.46
CA SER A 396 -0.91 -48.81 -15.96
C SER A 396 -0.09 -48.26 -14.78
N VAL A 397 0.11 -46.96 -14.71
CA VAL A 397 0.84 -46.29 -13.61
C VAL A 397 -0.09 -46.03 -12.42
N LEU A 398 -1.28 -45.50 -12.66
CA LEU A 398 -2.20 -45.03 -11.64
C LEU A 398 -3.05 -46.14 -11.03
N CYS A 399 -3.54 -47.06 -11.87
CA CYS A 399 -4.56 -48.05 -11.52
C CYS A 399 -4.03 -49.49 -11.38
N ASN A 400 -2.70 -49.68 -11.28
CA ASN A 400 -2.19 -51.03 -10.95
C ASN A 400 -2.57 -51.42 -9.51
N ALA A 401 -2.63 -52.73 -9.25
CA ALA A 401 -3.15 -53.26 -8.00
C ALA A 401 -2.46 -52.73 -6.73
N THR A 402 -1.16 -52.47 -6.81
CA THR A 402 -0.36 -51.93 -5.66
C THR A 402 -0.71 -50.48 -5.39
N THR A 403 -0.68 -49.62 -6.40
CA THR A 403 -0.97 -48.20 -6.30
C THR A 403 -2.40 -47.96 -5.82
N LEU A 404 -3.37 -48.75 -6.39
CA LEU A 404 -4.77 -48.66 -6.01
C LEU A 404 -4.97 -49.08 -4.55
N ALA A 405 -4.38 -50.18 -4.10
CA ALA A 405 -4.49 -50.68 -2.72
C ALA A 405 -3.88 -49.67 -1.72
N GLN A 406 -2.72 -49.11 -2.02
CA GLN A 406 -2.06 -48.11 -1.17
C GLN A 406 -2.89 -46.81 -1.06
N ASN A 407 -3.45 -46.32 -2.17
CA ASN A 407 -4.28 -45.10 -2.19
C ASN A 407 -5.60 -45.33 -1.45
N GLN A 408 -6.29 -46.45 -1.67
CA GLN A 408 -7.51 -46.79 -0.96
C GLN A 408 -7.29 -47.01 0.54
N ALA A 409 -6.13 -47.54 0.95
CA ALA A 409 -5.79 -47.65 2.34
C ALA A 409 -5.58 -46.28 3.01
N ALA A 410 -5.11 -45.28 2.27
CA ALA A 410 -5.01 -43.89 2.76
C ALA A 410 -6.37 -43.17 2.77
N TYR A 411 -7.29 -43.56 1.86
CA TYR A 411 -8.61 -42.93 1.71
C TYR A 411 -9.72 -44.03 1.73
N PRO A 412 -9.99 -44.67 2.86
CA PRO A 412 -10.85 -45.88 2.93
C PRO A 412 -12.34 -45.61 2.70
N THR A 413 -12.75 -44.32 2.69
CA THR A 413 -14.15 -43.92 2.43
C THR A 413 -14.47 -43.72 0.94
N GLU A 414 -13.45 -43.76 0.08
CA GLU A 414 -13.62 -43.53 -1.35
C GLU A 414 -14.13 -44.79 -2.07
N PRO A 415 -14.88 -44.63 -3.20
CA PRO A 415 -15.40 -45.75 -3.94
C PRO A 415 -14.31 -46.71 -4.46
N ALA A 416 -14.65 -47.99 -4.59
CA ALA A 416 -13.75 -48.98 -5.19
C ALA A 416 -13.39 -48.59 -6.64
N ASN A 417 -12.14 -48.84 -7.03
CA ASN A 417 -11.59 -48.46 -8.35
C ASN A 417 -11.55 -46.95 -8.62
N THR A 418 -11.64 -46.17 -7.56
CA THR A 418 -11.46 -44.70 -7.62
C THR A 418 -10.20 -44.32 -6.87
N LEU A 419 -9.44 -43.39 -7.43
CA LEU A 419 -8.22 -42.82 -6.85
C LEU A 419 -8.50 -41.44 -6.29
N THR A 420 -7.96 -41.17 -5.14
CA THR A 420 -7.86 -39.81 -4.60
C THR A 420 -6.52 -39.20 -5.04
N MET A 421 -6.58 -38.18 -5.85
CA MET A 421 -5.42 -37.45 -6.36
C MET A 421 -5.50 -35.95 -6.04
N TYR A 422 -4.35 -35.32 -6.00
CA TYR A 422 -4.21 -33.86 -5.97
C TYR A 422 -3.67 -33.42 -7.33
N ILE A 423 -4.50 -32.76 -8.11
CA ILE A 423 -4.17 -32.39 -9.50
C ILE A 423 -3.87 -30.89 -9.57
N ALA A 424 -2.69 -30.57 -10.08
CA ALA A 424 -2.28 -29.18 -10.31
C ALA A 424 -2.08 -28.96 -11.81
N ARG A 425 -3.07 -28.36 -12.48
CA ARG A 425 -3.08 -28.09 -13.93
C ARG A 425 -3.41 -26.64 -14.19
N ARG A 426 -2.44 -25.89 -14.72
CA ARG A 426 -2.61 -24.49 -15.12
C ARG A 426 -3.41 -24.40 -16.41
N SER A 427 -4.52 -23.65 -16.40
CA SER A 427 -5.33 -23.41 -17.60
C SER A 427 -4.76 -22.19 -18.35
N ILE A 428 -3.73 -22.42 -19.15
CA ILE A 428 -3.14 -21.35 -19.98
C ILE A 428 -4.12 -20.84 -21.04
N GLU A 429 -5.12 -21.63 -21.36
CA GLU A 429 -6.19 -21.36 -22.32
C GLU A 429 -7.19 -20.32 -21.79
N SER A 430 -7.30 -20.14 -20.49
CA SER A 430 -8.19 -19.12 -19.88
C SER A 430 -7.63 -17.69 -19.93
N GLY A 431 -6.35 -17.54 -20.27
CA GLY A 431 -5.64 -16.27 -20.11
C GLY A 431 -5.28 -15.97 -18.66
N GLY A 432 -4.64 -14.83 -18.43
CA GLY A 432 -4.31 -14.37 -17.07
C GLY A 432 -5.56 -14.10 -16.23
N ARG A 433 -5.51 -14.43 -14.94
CA ARG A 433 -6.53 -14.01 -13.97
C ARG A 433 -6.49 -12.50 -13.84
N GLN A 434 -7.64 -11.88 -13.68
CA GLN A 434 -7.78 -10.42 -13.61
C GLN A 434 -8.66 -10.03 -12.44
N ASP A 435 -8.20 -9.04 -11.67
CA ASP A 435 -9.01 -8.32 -10.71
C ASP A 435 -9.23 -6.92 -11.24
N ASN A 436 -10.50 -6.55 -11.38
CA ASN A 436 -10.93 -5.28 -11.94
C ASN A 436 -11.52 -4.42 -10.82
N TYR A 437 -10.65 -3.63 -10.21
CA TYR A 437 -10.99 -2.76 -9.10
C TYR A 437 -11.61 -1.46 -9.58
N THR A 438 -12.64 -1.01 -8.88
CA THR A 438 -13.21 0.33 -9.05
C THR A 438 -13.50 0.94 -7.69
N SER A 439 -12.84 2.05 -7.38
CA SER A 439 -13.09 2.86 -6.20
C SER A 439 -13.75 4.17 -6.61
N ASN A 440 -14.90 4.49 -6.01
CA ASN A 440 -15.53 5.81 -6.14
C ASN A 440 -15.59 6.43 -4.75
N SER A 441 -15.14 7.67 -4.63
CA SER A 441 -15.20 8.40 -3.39
C SER A 441 -15.81 9.78 -3.59
N ILE A 442 -16.62 10.19 -2.65
CA ILE A 442 -17.12 11.56 -2.52
C ILE A 442 -16.84 12.06 -1.11
N ARG A 443 -16.30 13.26 -1.01
CA ARG A 443 -16.09 13.98 0.24
C ARG A 443 -16.73 15.35 0.13
N GLN A 444 -17.59 15.68 1.09
CA GLN A 444 -18.25 16.97 1.20
C GLN A 444 -17.98 17.55 2.59
N VAL A 445 -17.47 18.77 2.63
CA VAL A 445 -17.35 19.58 3.83
C VAL A 445 -18.20 20.82 3.68
N LEU A 446 -18.91 21.16 4.70
CA LEU A 446 -19.65 22.42 4.84
C LEU A 446 -19.28 23.04 6.19
N GLY A 447 -18.85 24.29 6.20
CA GLY A 447 -18.44 24.93 7.43
C GLY A 447 -18.68 26.44 7.45
N ALA A 448 -18.48 27.00 8.62
CA ALA A 448 -18.50 28.42 8.86
C ALA A 448 -17.41 28.78 9.85
N LYS A 449 -16.69 29.87 9.57
CA LYS A 449 -15.63 30.40 10.44
C LYS A 449 -15.69 31.92 10.50
N GLY A 450 -15.10 32.48 11.52
CA GLY A 450 -14.98 33.92 11.61
C GLY A 450 -14.69 34.42 13.02
N PRO A 451 -14.51 35.74 13.21
CA PRO A 451 -14.35 36.35 14.51
C PRO A 451 -15.71 36.45 15.22
N ILE A 452 -15.76 36.01 16.49
CA ILE A 452 -16.88 36.29 17.42
C ILE A 452 -16.77 37.71 17.90
N ASN A 453 -15.53 38.13 18.22
CA ASN A 453 -15.15 39.47 18.60
C ASN A 453 -13.62 39.64 18.39
N ASP A 454 -13.06 40.74 18.85
CA ASP A 454 -11.62 41.05 18.69
C ASP A 454 -10.69 39.99 19.32
N VAL A 455 -11.18 39.16 20.24
CA VAL A 455 -10.39 38.19 21.00
C VAL A 455 -10.63 36.77 20.50
N TRP A 456 -11.87 36.43 20.17
CA TRP A 456 -12.30 35.05 19.86
C TRP A 456 -12.69 34.88 18.41
N THR A 457 -12.19 33.79 17.83
CA THR A 457 -12.59 33.27 16.52
C THR A 457 -13.20 31.90 16.68
N TYR A 458 -14.02 31.48 15.72
CA TYR A 458 -14.59 30.14 15.66
C TYR A 458 -14.35 29.51 14.30
N ASP A 459 -14.29 28.16 14.28
CA ASP A 459 -14.43 27.33 13.07
C ASP A 459 -15.30 26.12 13.43
N ALA A 460 -16.33 25.89 12.63
CA ALA A 460 -17.22 24.74 12.79
C ALA A 460 -17.56 24.16 11.43
N TYR A 461 -17.49 22.82 11.31
CA TYR A 461 -17.84 22.15 10.07
C TYR A 461 -18.51 20.80 10.29
N ALA A 462 -19.25 20.38 9.27
CA ALA A 462 -19.72 19.01 9.09
C ALA A 462 -19.10 18.42 7.82
N GLN A 463 -18.70 17.16 7.89
CA GLN A 463 -18.11 16.41 6.78
C GLN A 463 -18.84 15.10 6.61
N VAL A 464 -19.04 14.70 5.36
CA VAL A 464 -19.38 13.34 4.98
C VAL A 464 -18.38 12.85 3.90
N GLY A 465 -17.80 11.69 4.13
CA GLY A 465 -16.98 10.97 3.18
C GLY A 465 -17.57 9.60 2.93
N ILE A 466 -17.78 9.25 1.67
CA ILE A 466 -18.33 7.95 1.26
C ILE A 466 -17.39 7.37 0.20
N THR A 467 -16.89 6.17 0.45
CA THR A 467 -16.13 5.39 -0.52
C THR A 467 -16.87 4.10 -0.83
N THR A 468 -17.11 3.85 -2.10
CA THR A 468 -17.58 2.56 -2.61
C THR A 468 -16.46 1.92 -3.40
N PHE A 469 -16.09 0.71 -3.01
CA PHE A 469 -15.06 -0.06 -3.67
C PHE A 469 -15.69 -1.35 -4.20
N GLN A 470 -15.33 -1.77 -5.40
CA GLN A 470 -15.80 -3.00 -6.03
C GLN A 470 -14.63 -3.70 -6.70
N ASP A 471 -14.60 -5.02 -6.57
CA ASP A 471 -13.79 -5.89 -7.39
C ASP A 471 -14.66 -6.82 -8.22
N ILE A 472 -14.23 -7.07 -9.46
CA ILE A 472 -14.82 -8.07 -10.35
C ILE A 472 -13.66 -8.92 -10.86
N GLU A 473 -13.62 -10.15 -10.35
CA GLU A 473 -12.60 -11.12 -10.73
C GLU A 473 -12.99 -11.86 -12.01
N GLY A 474 -12.06 -11.90 -12.96
CA GLY A 474 -12.26 -12.57 -14.26
C GLY A 474 -11.18 -13.63 -14.52
N ASN A 475 -11.53 -14.60 -15.37
CA ASN A 475 -10.65 -15.70 -15.78
C ASN A 475 -10.24 -16.66 -14.63
N PHE A 476 -10.99 -16.67 -13.54
CA PHE A 476 -10.83 -17.65 -12.46
C PHE A 476 -11.65 -18.89 -12.76
N LEU A 477 -11.13 -20.05 -12.35
CA LEU A 477 -11.85 -21.33 -12.44
C LEU A 477 -12.44 -21.70 -11.09
N GLY A 478 -13.58 -22.41 -11.10
CA GLY A 478 -14.30 -22.81 -9.90
C GLY A 478 -13.88 -24.16 -9.34
N ILE A 479 -13.64 -24.25 -8.04
CA ILE A 479 -13.30 -25.49 -7.34
C ILE A 479 -14.38 -26.58 -7.55
N PRO A 480 -15.69 -26.31 -7.34
CA PRO A 480 -16.73 -27.30 -7.58
C PRO A 480 -16.77 -27.75 -9.04
N GLN A 481 -16.60 -26.84 -9.98
CA GLN A 481 -16.58 -27.13 -11.41
C GLN A 481 -15.38 -27.99 -11.79
N ILE A 482 -14.19 -27.67 -11.27
CA ILE A 482 -12.98 -28.47 -11.47
C ILE A 482 -13.17 -29.88 -10.91
N THR A 483 -13.64 -29.99 -9.65
CA THR A 483 -13.85 -31.28 -8.99
C THR A 483 -14.81 -32.18 -9.80
N ASN A 484 -15.90 -31.62 -10.28
CA ASN A 484 -16.86 -32.37 -11.12
C ASN A 484 -16.26 -32.75 -12.50
N ALA A 485 -15.54 -31.80 -13.13
CA ALA A 485 -14.98 -32.00 -14.47
C ALA A 485 -13.83 -33.02 -14.49
N LEU A 486 -13.13 -33.21 -13.38
CA LEU A 486 -12.05 -34.18 -13.20
C LEU A 486 -12.57 -35.60 -12.88
N ASN A 487 -13.84 -35.75 -12.48
CA ASN A 487 -14.46 -37.03 -12.21
C ASN A 487 -15.22 -37.52 -13.46
N ALA A 488 -14.45 -37.92 -14.46
CA ALA A 488 -15.01 -38.43 -15.72
C ALA A 488 -15.24 -39.94 -15.67
N VAL A 489 -16.33 -40.37 -16.29
CA VAL A 489 -16.76 -41.79 -16.39
C VAL A 489 -17.21 -42.08 -17.81
N PRO A 490 -17.24 -43.39 -18.22
CA PRO A 490 -17.75 -43.79 -19.54
C PRO A 490 -19.23 -43.45 -19.72
N GLY A 491 -19.53 -42.67 -20.75
CA GLY A 491 -20.89 -42.38 -21.23
C GLY A 491 -21.28 -43.20 -22.46
N PRO A 492 -22.39 -42.84 -23.11
CA PRO A 492 -22.87 -43.50 -24.31
C PRO A 492 -21.82 -43.52 -25.41
N GLY A 493 -21.58 -44.69 -25.99
CA GLY A 493 -20.57 -44.88 -27.04
C GLY A 493 -19.12 -44.77 -26.60
N GLY A 494 -18.83 -44.83 -25.27
CA GLY A 494 -17.48 -44.72 -24.72
C GLY A 494 -16.95 -43.29 -24.62
N THR A 495 -17.81 -42.30 -24.81
CA THR A 495 -17.43 -40.89 -24.61
C THR A 495 -17.25 -40.56 -23.14
N ALA A 496 -16.35 -39.61 -22.82
CA ALA A 496 -16.19 -39.11 -21.43
C ALA A 496 -17.39 -38.24 -21.05
N VAL A 497 -18.00 -38.51 -19.90
CA VAL A 497 -19.02 -37.68 -19.27
C VAL A 497 -18.68 -37.46 -17.80
N CYS A 498 -19.10 -36.33 -17.18
CA CYS A 498 -18.91 -36.17 -15.75
C CYS A 498 -19.81 -37.15 -14.97
N ALA A 499 -19.31 -37.71 -13.89
CA ALA A 499 -20.12 -38.54 -12.97
C ALA A 499 -21.28 -37.74 -12.36
N SER A 500 -21.15 -36.42 -12.21
CA SER A 500 -22.20 -35.49 -11.73
C SER A 500 -23.30 -35.21 -12.76
N GLY A 501 -23.12 -35.60 -14.03
CA GLY A 501 -24.05 -35.32 -15.12
C GLY A 501 -24.05 -33.87 -15.60
N PRO A 502 -24.96 -33.49 -16.51
CA PRO A 502 -25.09 -32.13 -17.02
C PRO A 502 -25.40 -31.11 -15.89
N PRO A 503 -24.93 -29.84 -15.98
CA PRO A 503 -24.25 -29.20 -17.12
C PRO A 503 -22.73 -29.39 -17.16
N CYS A 504 -22.15 -30.32 -16.37
CA CYS A 504 -20.73 -30.55 -16.32
C CYS A 504 -20.16 -31.03 -17.67
N VAL A 505 -18.98 -30.45 -18.00
CA VAL A 505 -18.19 -30.84 -19.18
C VAL A 505 -16.87 -31.42 -18.69
N PRO A 506 -16.49 -32.68 -18.97
CA PRO A 506 -15.24 -33.25 -18.49
C PRO A 506 -14.02 -32.46 -18.96
N TRP A 507 -13.06 -32.25 -18.08
CA TRP A 507 -11.82 -31.55 -18.39
C TRP A 507 -10.68 -32.54 -18.61
N ASN A 508 -10.18 -32.59 -19.86
CA ASN A 508 -9.04 -33.44 -20.17
C ASN A 508 -7.74 -32.81 -19.68
N VAL A 509 -7.31 -33.17 -18.48
CA VAL A 509 -6.04 -32.73 -17.88
C VAL A 509 -4.84 -33.63 -18.22
N TRP A 510 -5.11 -34.78 -18.87
CA TRP A 510 -4.15 -35.83 -19.20
C TRP A 510 -3.38 -35.55 -20.50
N VAL A 511 -3.55 -34.38 -21.06
CA VAL A 511 -2.83 -33.89 -22.25
C VAL A 511 -2.10 -32.58 -21.93
N PRO A 512 -0.98 -32.30 -22.66
CA PRO A 512 -0.26 -31.04 -22.43
C PRO A 512 -1.15 -29.82 -22.67
N GLY A 513 -0.95 -28.78 -21.86
CA GLY A 513 -1.64 -27.50 -22.04
C GLY A 513 -1.33 -26.83 -23.37
N GLY A 514 -2.33 -26.19 -23.97
CA GLY A 514 -2.26 -25.60 -25.30
C GLY A 514 -2.31 -26.61 -26.47
N SER A 515 -2.29 -27.92 -26.19
CA SER A 515 -2.47 -28.93 -27.25
C SER A 515 -3.94 -28.99 -27.70
N SER A 516 -4.16 -29.49 -28.94
CA SER A 516 -5.49 -29.68 -29.47
C SER A 516 -6.32 -30.60 -28.57
N GLY A 517 -7.47 -30.13 -28.09
CA GLY A 517 -8.37 -30.88 -27.20
C GLY A 517 -8.05 -30.80 -25.73
N ALA A 518 -7.02 -30.07 -25.29
CA ALA A 518 -6.72 -29.85 -23.87
C ALA A 518 -7.86 -29.10 -23.16
N VAL A 519 -8.32 -27.99 -23.74
CA VAL A 519 -9.48 -27.24 -23.24
C VAL A 519 -10.29 -26.70 -24.39
N THR A 520 -11.58 -27.02 -24.41
CA THR A 520 -12.53 -26.50 -25.40
C THR A 520 -13.24 -25.23 -24.88
N PRO A 521 -13.85 -24.43 -25.77
CA PRO A 521 -14.69 -23.32 -25.33
C PRO A 521 -15.82 -23.71 -24.38
N ALA A 522 -16.41 -24.88 -24.55
CA ALA A 522 -17.47 -25.40 -23.68
C ALA A 522 -16.92 -25.75 -22.28
N GLN A 523 -15.72 -26.33 -22.20
CA GLN A 523 -15.04 -26.58 -20.93
C GLN A 523 -14.70 -25.30 -20.22
N LEU A 524 -14.11 -24.28 -20.91
CA LEU A 524 -13.83 -22.97 -20.33
C LEU A 524 -15.10 -22.31 -19.82
N ALA A 525 -16.18 -22.32 -20.58
CA ALA A 525 -17.45 -21.75 -20.17
C ALA A 525 -18.02 -22.42 -18.91
N TYR A 526 -17.85 -23.75 -18.76
CA TYR A 526 -18.25 -24.47 -17.57
C TYR A 526 -17.35 -24.20 -16.36
N LEU A 527 -16.03 -24.17 -16.56
CA LEU A 527 -15.04 -23.98 -15.50
C LEU A 527 -14.97 -22.54 -14.99
N ALA A 528 -15.24 -21.55 -15.86
CA ALA A 528 -15.14 -20.14 -15.50
C ALA A 528 -16.09 -19.76 -14.37
N THR A 529 -15.56 -19.18 -13.33
CA THR A 529 -16.29 -18.81 -12.11
C THR A 529 -15.88 -17.39 -11.69
N PRO A 530 -16.44 -16.37 -12.35
CA PRO A 530 -16.21 -15.00 -11.93
C PRO A 530 -16.77 -14.77 -10.52
N ALA A 531 -16.15 -13.89 -9.76
CA ALA A 531 -16.61 -13.51 -8.44
C ALA A 531 -16.59 -12.01 -8.28
N THR A 532 -17.35 -11.49 -7.32
CA THR A 532 -17.39 -10.05 -7.05
C THR A 532 -17.62 -9.80 -5.57
N TYR A 533 -17.02 -8.72 -5.10
CA TYR A 533 -17.38 -8.14 -3.81
C TYR A 533 -17.51 -6.63 -3.90
N ALA A 534 -18.23 -6.05 -2.97
CA ALA A 534 -18.37 -4.62 -2.82
C ALA A 534 -18.06 -4.20 -1.38
N VAL A 535 -17.42 -3.05 -1.23
CA VAL A 535 -17.16 -2.43 0.06
C VAL A 535 -17.77 -1.03 0.09
N ASN A 536 -18.39 -0.68 1.22
CA ASN A 536 -18.87 0.66 1.49
C ASN A 536 -18.26 1.14 2.80
N ALA A 537 -17.44 2.19 2.73
CA ALA A 537 -16.89 2.87 3.89
C ALA A 537 -17.49 4.28 3.95
N THR A 538 -18.03 4.65 5.11
CA THR A 538 -18.63 5.98 5.30
C THR A 538 -18.09 6.59 6.57
N GLU A 539 -17.66 7.84 6.49
CA GLU A 539 -17.24 8.66 7.63
C GLU A 539 -18.12 9.92 7.72
N TYR A 540 -18.63 10.20 8.91
CA TYR A 540 -19.27 11.47 9.24
C TYR A 540 -18.43 12.14 10.32
N VAL A 541 -18.17 13.44 10.17
CA VAL A 541 -17.45 14.25 11.15
C VAL A 541 -18.27 15.53 11.41
N GLY A 542 -18.43 15.88 12.67
CA GLY A 542 -18.87 17.19 13.10
C GLY A 542 -17.82 17.75 14.05
N ASP A 543 -17.23 18.89 13.72
CA ASP A 543 -16.17 19.55 14.50
C ASP A 543 -16.57 21.00 14.75
N GLY A 544 -16.27 21.48 15.95
CA GLY A 544 -16.45 22.87 16.29
C GLY A 544 -15.42 23.31 17.34
N SER A 545 -14.75 24.42 17.06
CA SER A 545 -13.77 24.97 17.98
C SER A 545 -13.81 26.49 18.05
N VAL A 546 -13.32 27.04 19.16
CA VAL A 546 -13.10 28.46 19.38
C VAL A 546 -11.66 28.70 19.79
N THR A 547 -11.06 29.72 19.21
CA THR A 547 -9.67 30.14 19.51
C THR A 547 -9.69 31.54 20.05
N GLY A 548 -8.99 31.76 21.15
CA GLY A 548 -8.94 33.09 21.84
C GLY A 548 -7.51 33.54 22.08
N ASP A 549 -7.21 34.78 21.69
CA ASP A 549 -6.01 35.52 22.12
C ASP A 549 -6.32 36.27 23.39
N LEU A 550 -6.07 35.64 24.54
CA LEU A 550 -6.34 36.24 25.87
C LEU A 550 -5.34 37.35 26.22
N GLY A 551 -4.27 37.52 25.44
CA GLY A 551 -3.36 38.66 25.55
C GLY A 551 -4.07 39.98 25.37
N LYS A 552 -5.11 39.99 24.53
CA LYS A 552 -5.96 41.17 24.34
C LYS A 552 -6.79 41.53 25.58
N TYR A 553 -7.02 40.56 26.48
CA TYR A 553 -7.59 40.83 27.83
C TYR A 553 -6.53 41.10 28.89
N GLY A 554 -5.24 41.21 28.48
CA GLY A 554 -4.15 41.43 29.41
C GLY A 554 -3.61 40.19 30.11
N VAL A 555 -4.08 38.97 29.69
CA VAL A 555 -3.57 37.72 30.23
C VAL A 555 -2.24 37.39 29.55
N LYS A 556 -1.19 38.01 29.98
CA LYS A 556 0.18 37.85 29.48
C LYS A 556 1.20 38.02 30.60
N LEU A 557 2.37 37.45 30.42
CA LEU A 557 3.47 37.63 31.33
C LEU A 557 4.10 39.03 31.12
N PRO A 558 4.61 39.70 32.18
CA PRO A 558 5.27 40.98 32.01
C PRO A 558 6.54 40.96 31.14
N THR A 559 7.05 39.79 30.89
CA THR A 559 8.26 39.50 30.11
C THR A 559 7.97 39.19 28.66
N ALA A 560 6.70 39.10 28.24
CA ALA A 560 6.26 38.77 26.89
C ALA A 560 5.39 39.89 26.29
N THR A 561 5.47 40.09 24.99
CA THR A 561 4.66 41.01 24.20
C THR A 561 3.30 40.41 23.87
N HIS A 562 3.29 39.12 23.50
CA HIS A 562 2.08 38.32 23.23
C HIS A 562 1.56 37.66 24.51
N GLY A 563 0.29 37.31 24.54
CA GLY A 563 -0.36 36.66 25.66
C GLY A 563 -0.67 35.19 25.48
N LEU A 564 -1.42 34.66 26.44
CA LEU A 564 -1.92 33.29 26.36
C LEU A 564 -2.93 33.16 25.22
N THR A 565 -2.65 32.28 24.25
CA THR A 565 -3.59 31.86 23.23
C THR A 565 -4.16 30.47 23.59
N VAL A 566 -5.46 30.32 23.48
CA VAL A 566 -6.17 29.04 23.80
C VAL A 566 -7.10 28.62 22.68
N ASN A 567 -7.27 27.33 22.52
CA ASN A 567 -8.31 26.73 21.67
C ASN A 567 -9.08 25.71 22.48
N PHE A 568 -10.40 25.69 22.33
CA PHE A 568 -11.31 24.69 22.89
C PHE A 568 -12.22 24.17 21.79
N GLY A 569 -12.43 22.87 21.75
CA GLY A 569 -13.31 22.30 20.74
C GLY A 569 -13.88 20.95 21.12
N THR A 570 -14.79 20.53 20.27
CA THR A 570 -15.41 19.20 20.33
C THR A 570 -15.52 18.63 18.94
N GLU A 571 -15.36 17.32 18.86
CA GLU A 571 -15.52 16.56 17.62
C GLU A 571 -16.41 15.36 17.85
N TRP A 572 -17.29 15.09 16.92
CA TRP A 572 -18.04 13.86 16.83
C TRP A 572 -17.71 13.19 15.51
N ARG A 573 -17.40 11.87 15.54
CA ARG A 573 -17.12 11.09 14.35
C ARG A 573 -17.84 9.76 14.41
N GLN A 574 -18.36 9.33 13.27
CA GLN A 574 -18.91 8.00 13.05
C GLN A 574 -18.27 7.37 11.83
N GLU A 575 -17.80 6.15 12.00
CA GLU A 575 -17.31 5.32 10.91
C GLU A 575 -18.21 4.11 10.74
N THR A 576 -18.50 3.78 9.49
CA THR A 576 -19.26 2.60 9.10
C THR A 576 -18.50 1.88 8.01
N PHE A 577 -18.38 0.58 8.15
CA PHE A 577 -17.72 -0.27 7.18
C PHE A 577 -18.60 -1.48 6.86
N LYS A 578 -18.79 -1.76 5.58
CA LYS A 578 -19.57 -2.88 5.08
C LYS A 578 -18.82 -3.56 3.94
N PHE A 579 -18.59 -4.85 4.06
CA PHE A 579 -18.04 -5.72 3.03
C PHE A 579 -19.07 -6.75 2.64
N ASP A 580 -19.46 -6.78 1.38
CA ASP A 580 -20.49 -7.65 0.80
C ASP A 580 -19.87 -8.54 -0.30
N PRO A 581 -19.36 -9.73 0.03
CA PRO A 581 -18.90 -10.73 -0.95
C PRO A 581 -20.09 -11.46 -1.56
N ASP A 582 -19.95 -11.88 -2.82
CA ASP A 582 -20.93 -12.75 -3.48
C ASP A 582 -20.86 -14.20 -2.97
N PHE A 583 -21.74 -15.05 -3.51
CA PHE A 583 -21.83 -16.46 -3.13
C PHE A 583 -20.54 -17.23 -3.40
N VAL A 584 -19.79 -16.86 -4.42
CA VAL A 584 -18.54 -17.52 -4.81
C VAL A 584 -17.44 -17.24 -3.78
N PHE A 585 -17.28 -15.97 -3.39
CA PHE A 585 -16.37 -15.56 -2.33
C PHE A 585 -16.76 -16.14 -0.97
N LEU A 586 -18.06 -16.07 -0.61
CA LEU A 586 -18.55 -16.59 0.68
C LEU A 586 -18.16 -18.06 0.92
N ASN A 587 -18.09 -18.84 -0.14
CA ASN A 587 -17.81 -20.27 -0.08
C ASN A 587 -16.37 -20.63 -0.50
N GLY A 588 -15.54 -19.66 -0.92
CA GLY A 588 -14.19 -19.93 -1.42
C GLY A 588 -14.19 -20.83 -2.66
N PHE A 589 -15.15 -20.65 -3.57
CA PHE A 589 -15.30 -21.53 -4.73
C PHE A 589 -14.36 -21.26 -5.88
N GLN A 590 -13.55 -20.22 -5.81
CA GLN A 590 -12.52 -19.98 -6.82
C GLN A 590 -11.23 -20.71 -6.50
N ALA A 591 -10.64 -21.30 -7.53
CA ALA A 591 -9.37 -21.97 -7.42
C ALA A 591 -8.24 -20.95 -7.17
N GLY A 592 -7.58 -21.07 -6.03
CA GLY A 592 -6.52 -20.16 -5.55
C GLY A 592 -7.07 -18.95 -4.77
N GLY A 593 -8.37 -18.88 -4.52
CA GLY A 593 -9.01 -17.92 -3.62
C GLY A 593 -9.22 -18.49 -2.21
N ALA A 594 -9.48 -17.62 -1.25
CA ALA A 594 -9.92 -17.97 0.09
C ALA A 594 -11.37 -17.50 0.31
N PRO A 595 -12.16 -18.20 1.16
CA PRO A 595 -13.48 -17.71 1.51
C PRO A 595 -13.37 -16.37 2.23
N ALA A 596 -14.23 -15.43 1.87
CA ALA A 596 -14.35 -14.13 2.51
C ALA A 596 -15.77 -13.95 3.02
N LYS A 597 -15.93 -13.58 4.30
CA LYS A 597 -17.24 -13.43 4.93
C LYS A 597 -17.66 -11.97 4.99
N ALA A 598 -18.96 -11.73 4.94
CA ALA A 598 -19.50 -10.38 5.03
C ALA A 598 -19.16 -9.71 6.36
N ILE A 599 -18.75 -8.43 6.30
CA ILE A 599 -18.48 -7.60 7.47
C ILE A 599 -19.51 -6.47 7.49
N ASN A 600 -20.02 -6.14 8.66
CA ASN A 600 -20.87 -4.98 8.88
C ASN A 600 -20.55 -4.41 10.26
N GLY A 601 -19.72 -3.38 10.29
CA GLY A 601 -19.25 -2.76 11.51
C GLY A 601 -19.48 -1.26 11.53
N GLN A 602 -19.71 -0.70 12.71
CA GLN A 602 -19.72 0.75 12.93
C GLN A 602 -19.27 1.08 14.35
N PHE A 603 -18.67 2.23 14.49
CA PHE A 603 -18.41 2.82 15.80
C PHE A 603 -18.53 4.35 15.74
N ARG A 604 -18.63 4.95 16.91
CA ARG A 604 -18.68 6.40 17.10
C ARG A 604 -17.69 6.82 18.15
N VAL A 605 -17.21 8.04 18.02
CA VAL A 605 -16.38 8.67 19.03
C VAL A 605 -16.88 10.10 19.28
N TRP A 606 -16.89 10.49 20.55
CA TRP A 606 -17.06 11.86 21.01
C TRP A 606 -15.77 12.32 21.63
N GLU A 607 -15.31 13.50 21.27
CA GLU A 607 -14.03 14.03 21.68
C GLU A 607 -14.20 15.47 22.17
N GLY A 608 -13.51 15.80 23.27
CA GLY A 608 -13.32 17.16 23.74
C GLY A 608 -11.83 17.47 23.76
N PHE A 609 -11.43 18.62 23.25
CA PHE A 609 -10.03 18.97 23.14
C PHE A 609 -9.74 20.43 23.53
N THR A 610 -8.50 20.67 23.93
CA THR A 610 -7.97 22.01 24.19
C THR A 610 -6.52 22.10 23.81
N GLU A 611 -6.12 23.27 23.32
CA GLU A 611 -4.72 23.64 23.11
C GLU A 611 -4.45 24.99 23.75
N MET A 612 -3.22 25.22 24.16
CA MET A 612 -2.76 26.53 24.62
C MET A 612 -1.33 26.80 24.20
N ARG A 613 -1.03 28.06 23.98
CA ARG A 613 0.34 28.58 23.80
C ARG A 613 0.56 29.75 24.75
N LEU A 614 1.69 29.71 25.47
CA LEU A 614 2.08 30.73 26.42
C LEU A 614 3.53 31.16 26.16
N PRO A 615 3.77 32.34 25.59
CA PRO A 615 5.08 32.97 25.57
C PRO A 615 5.52 33.37 26.99
N PHE A 616 6.71 32.92 27.42
CA PHE A 616 7.30 33.29 28.71
C PHE A 616 8.20 34.51 28.60
N LEU A 617 9.05 34.51 27.56
CA LEU A 617 10.05 35.58 27.31
C LEU A 617 10.03 35.91 25.82
N GLU A 618 10.01 37.20 25.51
CA GLU A 618 10.13 37.72 24.15
C GLU A 618 11.06 38.92 24.13
N GLU A 619 11.92 38.98 23.11
CA GLU A 619 12.88 40.05 22.86
C GLU A 619 13.77 40.35 24.06
N ARG A 620 14.18 39.33 24.83
CA ARG A 620 15.09 39.47 25.98
C ARG A 620 16.49 38.96 25.65
N PRO A 621 17.54 39.50 26.28
CA PRO A 621 18.90 38.97 26.13
C PRO A 621 18.95 37.48 26.48
N GLY A 622 19.43 36.64 25.53
CA GLY A 622 19.51 35.20 25.68
C GLY A 622 18.15 34.43 25.53
N ALA A 623 17.07 35.16 25.26
CA ALA A 623 15.74 34.59 24.98
C ALA A 623 14.94 35.52 24.05
N PHE A 624 15.32 35.53 22.76
CA PHE A 624 14.53 36.21 21.73
C PHE A 624 13.07 35.68 21.71
N LEU A 625 12.90 34.39 21.98
CA LEU A 625 11.63 33.76 22.26
C LEU A 625 11.82 32.58 23.22
N LEU A 626 10.96 32.48 24.22
CA LEU A 626 10.74 31.28 25.02
C LEU A 626 9.25 31.08 25.16
N SER A 627 8.70 30.01 24.57
CA SER A 627 7.28 29.73 24.61
C SER A 627 7.02 28.25 24.88
N MET A 628 5.84 27.92 25.41
CA MET A 628 5.35 26.57 25.66
C MET A 628 4.02 26.37 24.95
N ASP A 629 3.88 25.23 24.31
CA ASP A 629 2.61 24.70 23.81
C ASP A 629 2.16 23.52 24.65
N ALA A 630 0.86 23.41 24.93
CA ALA A 630 0.27 22.22 25.52
C ALA A 630 -1.08 21.92 24.87
N GLY A 631 -1.43 20.66 24.83
CA GLY A 631 -2.72 20.21 24.31
C GLY A 631 -3.18 18.96 25.01
N TYR A 632 -4.48 18.81 25.11
CA TYR A 632 -5.14 17.64 25.70
C TYR A 632 -6.40 17.31 24.91
N ARG A 633 -6.65 16.01 24.69
CA ARG A 633 -7.88 15.49 24.10
C ARG A 633 -8.35 14.26 24.86
N TYR A 634 -9.61 14.25 25.20
CA TYR A 634 -10.35 13.11 25.73
C TYR A 634 -11.26 12.58 24.66
N SER A 635 -11.25 11.25 24.43
CA SER A 635 -12.08 10.58 23.42
C SER A 635 -12.85 9.44 24.07
N SER A 636 -14.16 9.36 23.83
CA SER A 636 -15.08 8.31 24.31
C SER A 636 -15.67 7.56 23.14
N TYR A 637 -15.40 6.24 23.08
CA TYR A 637 -15.80 5.35 21.99
C TYR A 637 -17.00 4.48 22.37
N THR A 638 -17.91 4.26 21.42
CA THR A 638 -18.99 3.28 21.59
C THR A 638 -18.51 1.83 21.71
N LEU A 639 -17.23 1.59 21.49
CA LEU A 639 -16.55 0.30 21.65
C LEU A 639 -16.24 -0.06 23.12
N GLY A 640 -16.64 0.79 24.08
CA GLY A 640 -16.52 0.51 25.50
C GLY A 640 -15.20 0.97 26.14
N PHE A 641 -14.37 1.74 25.45
CA PHE A 641 -13.14 2.31 25.99
C PHE A 641 -13.07 3.83 25.80
N ASN A 642 -12.21 4.46 26.59
CA ASN A 642 -11.89 5.88 26.51
C ASN A 642 -10.39 6.08 26.35
N THR A 643 -9.97 7.16 25.71
CA THR A 643 -8.56 7.47 25.51
C THR A 643 -8.25 8.91 25.93
N ASN A 644 -7.01 9.11 26.39
CA ASN A 644 -6.47 10.41 26.74
C ASN A 644 -5.19 10.63 25.95
N THR A 645 -5.15 11.70 25.18
CA THR A 645 -3.97 12.09 24.43
C THR A 645 -3.55 13.51 24.84
N TYR A 646 -2.26 13.75 24.87
CA TYR A 646 -1.73 15.06 25.30
C TYR A 646 -0.39 15.34 24.65
N LYS A 647 -0.11 16.62 24.47
CA LYS A 647 1.18 17.12 23.98
C LYS A 647 1.72 18.22 24.89
N PHE A 648 3.06 18.29 24.96
CA PHE A 648 3.79 19.40 25.55
C PHE A 648 4.94 19.75 24.62
N GLY A 649 5.11 21.02 24.35
CA GLY A 649 6.20 21.54 23.55
C GLY A 649 6.85 22.74 24.20
N LEU A 650 8.16 22.85 24.10
CA LEU A 650 8.94 24.00 24.50
C LEU A 650 9.77 24.51 23.32
N GLU A 651 9.73 25.78 23.08
CA GLU A 651 10.51 26.49 22.08
C GLU A 651 11.35 27.55 22.73
N TRP A 652 12.65 27.55 22.41
CA TRP A 652 13.60 28.54 22.88
C TRP A 652 14.49 29.05 21.76
N ALA A 653 14.35 30.31 21.42
CA ALA A 653 15.28 31.03 20.56
C ALA A 653 16.16 31.94 21.42
N PRO A 654 17.40 31.51 21.73
CA PRO A 654 18.31 32.38 22.49
C PRO A 654 18.67 33.68 21.75
N ILE A 655 18.73 33.56 20.43
CA ILE A 655 18.92 34.65 19.46
C ILE A 655 18.00 34.42 18.28
N GLN A 656 17.79 35.40 17.43
CA GLN A 656 16.91 35.30 16.26
C GLN A 656 17.35 34.25 15.26
N ASP A 657 18.65 33.96 15.16
CA ASP A 657 19.27 33.02 14.19
C ASP A 657 19.15 31.56 14.60
N VAL A 658 18.93 31.27 15.87
CA VAL A 658 18.93 29.89 16.41
C VAL A 658 17.66 29.63 17.20
N ARG A 659 17.03 28.54 16.94
CA ARG A 659 15.81 28.08 17.60
C ARG A 659 15.95 26.62 18.02
N LEU A 660 15.72 26.36 19.29
CA LEU A 660 15.67 25.04 19.89
C LEU A 660 14.21 24.70 20.13
N ARG A 661 13.81 23.48 19.80
CA ARG A 661 12.46 22.99 20.07
C ARG A 661 12.50 21.60 20.67
N GLY A 662 11.62 21.31 21.62
CA GLY A 662 11.48 20.00 22.21
C GLY A 662 10.02 19.69 22.46
N GLY A 663 9.62 18.45 22.24
CA GLY A 663 8.24 18.04 22.39
C GLY A 663 8.07 16.64 22.95
N TYR A 664 6.97 16.44 23.65
CA TYR A 664 6.44 15.14 24.03
C TYR A 664 4.99 15.02 23.60
N ASN A 665 4.64 13.89 22.94
CA ASN A 665 3.29 13.60 22.52
C ASN A 665 2.91 12.19 22.92
N ARG A 666 1.72 12.04 23.53
CA ARG A 666 1.04 10.75 23.67
C ARG A 666 -0.06 10.67 22.64
N ALA A 667 0.07 9.71 21.73
CA ALA A 667 -0.89 9.45 20.67
C ALA A 667 -1.58 8.09 20.88
N VAL A 668 -2.70 7.88 20.22
CA VAL A 668 -3.47 6.63 20.25
C VAL A 668 -3.95 6.24 18.85
N ARG A 669 -4.14 4.94 18.64
CA ARG A 669 -4.89 4.39 17.52
C ARG A 669 -5.99 3.48 18.06
N ALA A 670 -7.24 3.72 17.67
CA ALA A 670 -8.33 2.80 17.95
C ALA A 670 -8.25 1.59 16.99
N PRO A 671 -8.72 0.40 17.41
CA PRO A 671 -8.93 -0.71 16.49
C PRO A 671 -9.89 -0.30 15.38
N ASN A 672 -9.62 -0.71 14.15
CA ASN A 672 -10.48 -0.42 13.01
C ASN A 672 -11.57 -1.50 12.81
N ALA A 673 -12.44 -1.30 11.82
CA ALA A 673 -13.58 -2.18 11.62
C ALA A 673 -13.17 -3.61 11.18
N ASP A 674 -12.12 -3.76 10.39
CA ASP A 674 -11.61 -5.08 9.99
C ASP A 674 -11.03 -5.81 11.20
N GLU A 675 -10.16 -5.12 11.95
CA GLU A 675 -9.52 -5.68 13.13
C GLU A 675 -10.53 -6.17 14.17
N LEU A 676 -11.70 -5.50 14.26
CA LEU A 676 -12.74 -5.83 15.24
C LEU A 676 -13.75 -6.86 14.73
N PHE A 677 -14.20 -6.74 13.48
CA PHE A 677 -15.43 -7.36 13.02
C PHE A 677 -15.23 -8.35 11.86
N GLU A 678 -14.01 -8.53 11.33
CA GLU A 678 -13.75 -9.52 10.30
C GLU A 678 -14.04 -10.93 10.83
N PRO A 679 -14.97 -11.68 10.22
CA PRO A 679 -15.25 -13.06 10.65
C PRO A 679 -14.10 -13.99 10.29
N ASN A 680 -13.79 -14.94 11.17
CA ASN A 680 -12.73 -15.91 10.94
C ASN A 680 -12.96 -16.74 9.67
N ALA A 681 -11.94 -16.84 8.84
CA ALA A 681 -11.93 -17.63 7.61
C ALA A 681 -10.59 -18.36 7.44
N VAL A 682 -10.66 -19.60 6.94
CA VAL A 682 -9.48 -20.43 6.67
C VAL A 682 -9.09 -20.29 5.20
N GLY A 683 -7.85 -19.90 4.96
CA GLY A 683 -7.26 -19.77 3.63
C GLY A 683 -5.82 -20.28 3.59
N ALA A 684 -5.22 -20.28 2.42
CA ALA A 684 -3.79 -20.54 2.27
C ALA A 684 -3.01 -19.36 2.85
N GLY A 685 -2.19 -19.66 3.88
CA GLY A 685 -1.46 -18.59 4.59
C GLY A 685 -0.17 -19.01 5.15
N GLY A 686 0.81 -18.89 5.37
CA GLY A 686 2.02 -19.41 5.98
C GLY A 686 2.86 -20.19 4.96
N THR A 687 4.13 -20.26 5.25
CA THR A 687 5.09 -20.93 4.38
C THR A 687 5.67 -22.11 5.16
N ALA A 688 5.64 -23.27 4.60
CA ALA A 688 6.31 -24.47 5.08
C ALA A 688 6.07 -24.85 6.58
N ASP A 689 5.49 -25.97 6.81
CA ASP A 689 5.45 -26.59 8.14
C ASP A 689 6.85 -27.17 8.47
N PRO A 690 7.52 -26.73 9.55
CA PRO A 690 8.86 -27.24 9.86
C PRO A 690 8.89 -28.72 10.26
N CYS A 691 7.70 -29.33 10.48
CA CYS A 691 7.54 -30.71 10.91
C CYS A 691 7.16 -31.68 9.78
N TRP A 692 6.97 -31.22 8.55
CA TRP A 692 6.59 -32.06 7.40
C TRP A 692 7.78 -32.69 6.66
N GLY A 693 7.48 -33.63 5.77
CA GLY A 693 8.44 -34.31 4.90
C GLY A 693 9.26 -35.41 5.60
N ALA A 694 10.11 -36.06 4.83
CA ALA A 694 10.95 -37.15 5.33
C ALA A 694 12.12 -36.66 6.20
N ALA A 695 12.51 -35.40 6.09
CA ALA A 695 13.56 -34.77 6.87
C ALA A 695 13.05 -33.43 7.46
N PRO A 696 12.24 -33.48 8.53
CA PRO A 696 11.74 -32.27 9.19
C PRO A 696 12.89 -31.37 9.67
N SER A 697 12.69 -30.06 9.59
CA SER A 697 13.71 -29.09 10.05
C SER A 697 13.80 -28.97 11.58
N LEU A 698 12.76 -29.42 12.30
CA LEU A 698 12.71 -29.46 13.76
C LEU A 698 12.80 -30.90 14.26
N SER A 699 13.30 -31.09 15.47
CA SER A 699 13.39 -32.42 16.12
C SER A 699 12.01 -32.99 16.44
N LEU A 700 11.92 -34.32 16.64
CA LEU A 700 10.70 -34.99 17.05
C LEU A 700 10.09 -34.33 18.30
N ALA A 701 10.92 -34.06 19.34
CA ALA A 701 10.44 -33.47 20.59
C ALA A 701 9.81 -32.09 20.38
N GLN A 702 10.38 -31.27 19.46
CA GLN A 702 9.84 -29.97 19.11
C GLN A 702 8.54 -30.08 18.33
N CYS A 703 8.48 -31.00 17.37
CA CYS A 703 7.26 -31.23 16.57
C CYS A 703 6.11 -31.80 17.41
N GLN A 704 6.41 -32.60 18.45
CA GLN A 704 5.40 -33.10 19.39
C GLN A 704 4.71 -31.96 20.15
N LEU A 705 5.40 -30.87 20.47
CA LEU A 705 4.79 -29.68 21.07
C LEU A 705 3.75 -29.02 20.15
N THR A 706 3.89 -29.17 18.84
CA THR A 706 2.92 -28.67 17.85
C THR A 706 1.79 -29.66 17.53
N GLY A 707 1.70 -30.79 18.23
CA GLY A 707 0.66 -31.80 18.02
C GLY A 707 1.03 -32.95 17.09
N VAL A 708 2.28 -33.06 16.63
CA VAL A 708 2.75 -34.17 15.77
C VAL A 708 3.02 -35.40 16.64
N THR A 709 2.51 -36.56 16.25
CA THR A 709 2.81 -37.84 16.92
C THR A 709 4.16 -38.43 16.47
N ALA A 710 4.73 -39.33 17.26
CA ALA A 710 5.98 -39.99 16.87
C ALA A 710 5.87 -40.80 15.56
N THR A 711 4.69 -41.35 15.27
CA THR A 711 4.41 -42.09 14.05
C THR A 711 4.22 -41.18 12.82
N GLN A 712 3.82 -39.93 13.00
CA GLN A 712 3.64 -38.96 11.93
C GLN A 712 4.95 -38.25 11.56
N TYR A 713 5.88 -38.15 12.50
CA TYR A 713 7.16 -37.48 12.29
C TYR A 713 7.98 -38.15 11.18
N GLY A 714 8.42 -37.36 10.20
CA GLY A 714 9.07 -37.86 9.00
C GLY A 714 8.12 -38.32 7.88
N HIS A 715 6.79 -38.29 8.12
CA HIS A 715 5.79 -38.83 7.20
C HIS A 715 4.66 -37.86 6.85
N ILE A 716 4.69 -36.62 7.35
CA ILE A 716 3.68 -35.60 7.04
C ILE A 716 3.84 -35.15 5.57
N ALA A 717 2.76 -35.20 4.81
CA ALA A 717 2.75 -34.78 3.43
C ALA A 717 3.23 -33.33 3.25
N VAL A 718 4.17 -33.14 2.31
CA VAL A 718 4.65 -31.80 1.95
C VAL A 718 3.68 -31.17 0.95
N ASN A 719 3.29 -29.90 1.19
CA ASN A 719 2.56 -29.14 0.18
C ASN A 719 3.54 -28.67 -0.92
N PRO A 720 3.35 -29.04 -2.18
CA PRO A 720 4.24 -28.62 -3.28
C PRO A 720 4.31 -27.09 -3.46
N ALA A 721 3.25 -26.36 -3.08
CA ALA A 721 3.22 -24.90 -3.08
C ALA A 721 3.89 -24.28 -1.83
N ALA A 722 4.41 -25.11 -0.93
CA ALA A 722 5.02 -24.70 0.35
C ALA A 722 4.08 -23.82 1.21
N GLN A 723 2.79 -24.14 1.25
CA GLN A 723 1.77 -23.39 2.00
C GLN A 723 1.10 -24.26 3.06
N ILE A 724 0.67 -23.63 4.16
CA ILE A 724 -0.20 -24.21 5.17
C ILE A 724 -1.49 -23.39 5.29
N ASN A 725 -2.55 -23.97 5.79
CA ASN A 725 -3.80 -23.26 6.05
C ASN A 725 -3.65 -22.35 7.27
N THR A 726 -4.21 -21.17 7.17
CA THR A 726 -4.26 -20.16 8.23
C THR A 726 -5.70 -19.71 8.41
N GLU A 727 -6.20 -19.74 9.64
CA GLU A 727 -7.43 -19.05 10.01
C GLU A 727 -7.10 -17.61 10.37
N ALA A 728 -7.49 -16.65 9.52
CA ALA A 728 -7.39 -15.22 9.77
C ALA A 728 -8.76 -14.64 10.16
N GLY A 729 -8.79 -13.52 10.86
CA GLY A 729 -10.03 -12.82 11.24
C GLY A 729 -9.82 -11.78 12.31
N GLY A 730 -10.88 -11.03 12.61
CA GLY A 730 -10.92 -9.96 13.59
C GLY A 730 -10.96 -10.46 15.05
N ASN A 731 -10.90 -9.49 15.96
CA ASN A 731 -11.03 -9.74 17.40
C ASN A 731 -11.74 -8.57 18.09
N ALA A 732 -12.97 -8.80 18.52
CA ALA A 732 -13.81 -7.80 19.17
C ALA A 732 -13.30 -7.35 20.57
N THR A 733 -12.27 -8.00 21.12
CA THR A 733 -11.69 -7.67 22.42
C THR A 733 -10.47 -6.73 22.33
N LEU A 734 -10.13 -6.27 21.16
CA LEU A 734 -8.99 -5.38 20.95
C LEU A 734 -9.14 -4.06 21.71
N THR A 735 -8.02 -3.55 22.17
CA THR A 735 -7.88 -2.27 22.85
C THR A 735 -7.04 -1.28 22.04
N PRO A 736 -7.13 0.03 22.28
CA PRO A 736 -6.34 1.00 21.54
C PRO A 736 -4.83 0.82 21.73
N GLU A 737 -4.07 0.98 20.65
CA GLU A 737 -2.63 1.16 20.71
C GLU A 737 -2.28 2.50 21.34
N THR A 738 -1.17 2.57 22.06
CA THR A 738 -0.65 3.83 22.61
C THR A 738 0.77 4.09 22.15
N ALA A 739 1.07 5.34 21.84
CA ALA A 739 2.41 5.74 21.41
C ALA A 739 2.92 6.94 22.22
N ASP A 740 4.16 6.83 22.67
CA ASP A 740 4.90 7.91 23.33
C ASP A 740 5.98 8.42 22.35
N THR A 741 5.91 9.70 21.98
CA THR A 741 6.86 10.34 21.06
C THR A 741 7.59 11.45 21.76
N TYR A 742 8.92 11.44 21.65
CA TYR A 742 9.81 12.53 22.08
C TYR A 742 10.50 13.11 20.85
N THR A 743 10.53 14.43 20.76
CA THR A 743 11.25 15.16 19.71
C THR A 743 12.16 16.20 20.31
N PHE A 744 13.32 16.43 19.66
CA PHE A 744 14.22 17.52 19.97
C PHE A 744 14.85 18.05 18.70
N GLY A 745 14.74 19.35 18.44
CA GLY A 745 15.21 19.95 17.19
C GLY A 745 16.01 21.22 17.41
N VAL A 746 16.91 21.47 16.47
CA VAL A 746 17.65 22.72 16.33
C VAL A 746 17.41 23.26 14.94
N MET A 747 16.97 24.51 14.86
CA MET A 747 16.83 25.23 13.60
C MET A 747 17.81 26.38 13.57
N PHE A 748 18.41 26.58 12.41
CA PHE A 748 19.39 27.63 12.13
C PHE A 748 18.96 28.44 10.91
N GLN A 749 18.76 29.77 11.13
CA GLN A 749 18.36 30.72 10.11
C GLN A 749 19.17 32.01 10.24
N PRO A 750 20.45 31.97 9.85
CA PRO A 750 21.37 33.09 10.12
C PRO A 750 21.04 34.32 9.27
N GLN A 751 20.89 35.45 9.89
CA GLN A 751 20.72 36.74 9.20
C GLN A 751 21.93 37.09 8.33
N ALA A 752 23.13 36.66 8.75
CA ALA A 752 24.39 36.85 8.01
C ALA A 752 24.45 36.08 6.68
N ILE A 753 23.61 35.04 6.48
CA ILE A 753 23.52 34.26 5.25
C ILE A 753 22.04 34.27 4.82
N PRO A 754 21.56 35.34 4.19
CA PRO A 754 20.16 35.42 3.78
C PRO A 754 19.74 34.28 2.87
N GLY A 755 18.58 33.70 3.14
CA GLY A 755 18.04 32.59 2.36
C GLY A 755 18.51 31.20 2.77
N LEU A 756 19.35 31.05 3.81
CA LEU A 756 19.69 29.79 4.44
C LEU A 756 18.72 29.46 5.58
N VAL A 757 18.08 28.31 5.52
CA VAL A 757 17.31 27.71 6.61
C VAL A 757 17.71 26.24 6.70
N ALA A 758 18.10 25.78 7.88
CA ALA A 758 18.46 24.41 8.13
C ALA A 758 17.88 23.93 9.46
N SER A 759 17.44 22.67 9.53
CA SER A 759 17.07 22.05 10.80
C SER A 759 17.56 20.61 10.90
N ILE A 760 17.77 20.18 12.13
CA ILE A 760 17.97 18.80 12.51
C ILE A 760 17.01 18.49 13.67
N ASP A 761 16.18 17.46 13.51
CA ASP A 761 15.12 17.09 14.42
C ASP A 761 15.25 15.62 14.81
N ALA A 762 15.72 15.33 16.01
CA ALA A 762 15.77 14.00 16.57
C ALA A 762 14.38 13.55 17.01
N PHE A 763 14.09 12.27 16.83
CA PHE A 763 12.83 11.64 17.22
C PHE A 763 13.05 10.31 17.94
N ASN A 764 12.09 9.98 18.82
CA ASN A 764 11.97 8.69 19.47
C ASN A 764 10.47 8.39 19.63
N ILE A 765 10.00 7.42 18.86
CA ILE A 765 8.59 6.98 18.83
C ILE A 765 8.54 5.56 19.36
N LYS A 766 7.72 5.31 20.38
CA LYS A 766 7.49 3.99 20.94
C LYS A 766 6.01 3.67 21.00
N ILE A 767 5.57 2.64 20.27
CA ILE A 767 4.20 2.14 20.23
C ILE A 767 4.12 0.90 21.09
N LYS A 768 3.10 0.80 21.92
CA LYS A 768 2.80 -0.31 22.82
C LYS A 768 1.46 -0.91 22.45
N GLU A 769 1.28 -2.19 22.77
CA GLU A 769 0.04 -2.92 22.50
C GLU A 769 -0.36 -2.87 21.04
N THR A 770 0.63 -3.01 20.13
CA THR A 770 0.39 -2.97 18.69
C THR A 770 -0.62 -4.02 18.26
N ILE A 771 -1.63 -3.59 17.51
CA ILE A 771 -2.62 -4.48 16.91
C ILE A 771 -1.99 -5.08 15.66
N THR A 772 -1.79 -6.39 15.69
CA THR A 772 -1.16 -7.14 14.61
C THR A 772 -1.58 -8.61 14.68
N THR A 773 -1.32 -9.36 13.62
CA THR A 773 -1.43 -10.80 13.60
C THR A 773 -0.04 -11.43 13.78
N LEU A 774 0.02 -12.57 14.46
CA LEU A 774 1.20 -13.42 14.41
C LEU A 774 1.11 -14.28 13.15
N THR A 775 2.17 -14.32 12.33
CA THR A 775 2.17 -15.23 11.19
C THR A 775 2.09 -16.67 11.65
N SER A 776 1.46 -17.55 10.86
CA SER A 776 1.35 -18.98 11.18
C SER A 776 2.71 -19.61 11.45
N ASN A 777 3.74 -19.19 10.72
CA ASN A 777 5.11 -19.66 10.95
C ASN A 777 5.66 -19.21 12.31
N THR A 778 5.39 -17.98 12.71
CA THR A 778 5.76 -17.49 14.05
C THR A 778 5.09 -18.29 15.15
N ILE A 779 3.81 -18.62 15.00
CA ILE A 779 3.05 -19.42 15.95
C ILE A 779 3.64 -20.83 16.06
N VAL A 780 3.81 -21.53 14.92
CA VAL A 780 4.32 -22.91 14.89
C VAL A 780 5.74 -22.98 15.46
N ASN A 781 6.64 -22.11 15.02
CA ASN A 781 8.03 -22.10 15.47
C ASN A 781 8.14 -21.77 16.97
N ASN A 782 7.40 -20.76 17.45
CA ASN A 782 7.46 -20.43 18.89
C ASN A 782 6.80 -21.48 19.77
N CYS A 783 5.71 -22.12 19.33
CA CYS A 783 5.17 -23.30 20.01
C CYS A 783 6.23 -24.40 20.12
N ALA A 784 6.86 -24.77 19.00
CA ALA A 784 7.88 -25.82 18.95
C ALA A 784 9.11 -25.53 19.81
N LEU A 785 9.48 -24.24 19.95
CA LEU A 785 10.66 -23.84 20.74
C LEU A 785 10.37 -23.68 22.24
N THR A 786 9.17 -23.25 22.59
CA THR A 786 8.85 -22.82 23.96
C THR A 786 7.84 -23.72 24.69
N GLY A 787 7.04 -24.48 23.96
CA GLY A 787 5.91 -25.23 24.50
C GLY A 787 4.81 -24.33 25.09
N SER A 788 4.76 -23.05 24.69
CA SER A 788 3.76 -22.09 25.19
C SER A 788 2.35 -22.59 24.89
N ALA A 789 1.57 -22.90 25.94
CA ALA A 789 0.22 -23.41 25.78
C ALA A 789 -0.69 -22.45 24.95
N SER A 790 -0.49 -21.13 25.10
CA SER A 790 -1.25 -20.12 24.34
C SER A 790 -0.94 -20.15 22.84
N LEU A 791 0.31 -20.43 22.45
CA LEU A 791 0.68 -20.52 21.03
C LEU A 791 0.40 -21.91 20.45
N CYS A 792 0.66 -22.96 21.24
CA CYS A 792 0.41 -24.33 20.79
C CYS A 792 -1.09 -24.62 20.60
N GLY A 793 -1.94 -24.00 21.42
CA GLY A 793 -3.39 -24.10 21.29
C GLY A 793 -3.97 -23.48 20.01
N LEU A 794 -3.18 -22.66 19.30
CA LEU A 794 -3.57 -22.07 18.01
C LEU A 794 -3.27 -23.00 16.80
N ILE A 795 -2.67 -24.19 17.03
CA ILE A 795 -2.28 -25.11 15.95
C ILE A 795 -3.25 -26.28 15.92
N HIS A 796 -3.99 -26.40 14.82
CA HIS A 796 -5.01 -27.43 14.62
C HIS A 796 -4.55 -28.39 13.50
N ARG A 797 -3.81 -29.46 13.89
CA ARG A 797 -3.35 -30.49 12.96
C ARG A 797 -4.42 -31.54 12.71
N GLY A 798 -4.49 -32.01 11.47
CA GLY A 798 -5.37 -33.13 11.10
C GLY A 798 -4.85 -34.51 11.55
N PRO A 799 -5.64 -35.55 11.32
CA PRO A 799 -5.28 -36.93 11.69
C PRO A 799 -3.97 -37.45 11.08
N THR A 800 -3.55 -36.88 9.95
CA THR A 800 -2.27 -37.20 9.28
C THR A 800 -1.11 -36.31 9.74
N GLY A 801 -1.33 -35.44 10.72
CA GLY A 801 -0.36 -34.44 11.15
C GLY A 801 -0.27 -33.20 10.24
N SER A 802 -1.00 -33.18 9.11
CA SER A 802 -0.95 -32.10 8.13
C SER A 802 -1.62 -30.82 8.63
N LEU A 803 -1.16 -29.68 8.12
CA LEU A 803 -1.76 -28.34 8.25
C LEU A 803 -2.33 -27.79 6.94
N TRP A 804 -2.50 -28.66 5.90
CA TRP A 804 -2.94 -28.16 4.59
C TRP A 804 -3.90 -29.09 3.82
N LEU A 805 -3.91 -30.38 4.10
CA LEU A 805 -4.68 -31.37 3.32
C LEU A 805 -6.20 -31.21 3.43
N ASP A 806 -6.67 -30.54 4.47
CA ASP A 806 -8.09 -30.29 4.71
C ASP A 806 -8.27 -28.89 5.34
N PRO A 807 -9.32 -28.14 5.02
CA PRO A 807 -9.57 -26.81 5.62
C PRO A 807 -9.75 -26.82 7.15
N SER A 808 -10.09 -27.97 7.76
CA SER A 808 -10.12 -28.10 9.23
C SER A 808 -8.76 -28.15 9.89
N ASN A 809 -7.68 -28.24 9.11
CA ASN A 809 -6.30 -28.29 9.57
C ASN A 809 -5.66 -26.92 9.30
N PHE A 810 -5.47 -26.11 10.33
CA PHE A 810 -5.00 -24.74 10.18
C PHE A 810 -4.20 -24.24 11.39
N VAL A 811 -3.58 -23.07 11.23
CA VAL A 811 -3.01 -22.29 12.33
C VAL A 811 -3.87 -21.04 12.49
N GLN A 812 -4.37 -20.79 13.70
CA GLN A 812 -5.19 -19.61 13.99
C GLN A 812 -4.29 -18.37 14.16
N ALA A 813 -4.50 -17.34 13.32
CA ALA A 813 -3.70 -16.13 13.25
C ALA A 813 -4.61 -14.89 13.20
N THR A 814 -5.45 -14.71 14.23
CA THR A 814 -6.34 -13.55 14.39
C THR A 814 -5.61 -12.33 14.95
N PHE A 815 -6.22 -11.14 14.86
CA PHE A 815 -5.65 -9.92 15.43
C PHE A 815 -5.55 -9.94 16.95
N LEU A 816 -4.44 -9.39 17.47
CA LEU A 816 -4.14 -9.33 18.90
C LEU A 816 -3.44 -8.01 19.26
N ASN A 817 -3.69 -7.48 20.46
CA ASN A 817 -2.85 -6.45 21.07
C ASN A 817 -1.59 -7.12 21.63
N ILE A 818 -0.53 -7.14 20.85
CA ILE A 818 0.66 -7.90 21.21
C ILE A 818 1.93 -7.19 20.80
N GLY A 819 2.92 -7.21 21.66
CA GLY A 819 4.22 -6.63 21.36
C GLY A 819 4.31 -5.12 21.39
N SER A 820 5.37 -4.62 20.83
CA SER A 820 5.64 -3.19 20.66
C SER A 820 6.55 -2.93 19.48
N SER A 821 6.49 -1.72 18.95
CA SER A 821 7.45 -1.24 17.96
C SER A 821 8.01 0.12 18.37
N SER A 822 9.26 0.40 18.03
CA SER A 822 9.83 1.73 18.25
C SER A 822 10.85 2.09 17.19
N THR A 823 10.92 3.38 16.86
CA THR A 823 11.92 3.92 15.94
C THR A 823 12.56 5.18 16.53
N ARG A 824 13.87 5.29 16.39
CA ARG A 824 14.66 6.46 16.80
C ARG A 824 15.54 6.91 15.65
N GLY A 825 15.73 8.22 15.54
CA GLY A 825 16.57 8.77 14.49
C GLY A 825 16.56 10.29 14.48
N ALA A 826 16.88 10.86 13.33
CA ALA A 826 16.86 12.30 13.10
C ALA A 826 16.50 12.61 11.65
N ASP A 827 15.69 13.65 11.45
CA ASP A 827 15.44 14.28 10.16
C ASP A 827 16.35 15.49 9.99
N LEU A 828 16.86 15.65 8.78
CA LEU A 828 17.66 16.80 8.35
C LEU A 828 16.93 17.50 7.22
N THR A 829 16.69 18.81 7.38
CA THR A 829 16.20 19.66 6.29
C THR A 829 17.14 20.85 6.10
N GLY A 830 17.31 21.27 4.84
CA GLY A 830 18.12 22.43 4.51
C GLY A 830 17.66 23.08 3.21
N ASN A 831 17.48 24.38 3.23
CA ASN A 831 17.17 25.17 2.04
C ASN A 831 18.11 26.36 1.98
N TYR A 832 18.68 26.62 0.81
CA TYR A 832 19.51 27.80 0.58
C TYR A 832 19.26 28.39 -0.81
N ARG A 833 19.08 29.68 -0.87
CA ARG A 833 18.93 30.44 -2.11
C ARG A 833 20.08 31.41 -2.26
N LEU A 834 20.87 31.25 -3.34
CA LEU A 834 22.07 32.05 -3.64
C LEU A 834 21.86 32.83 -4.92
N ALA A 835 21.89 34.14 -4.85
CA ALA A 835 21.98 35.02 -6.00
C ALA A 835 23.41 35.00 -6.57
N VAL A 836 23.58 34.65 -7.86
CA VAL A 836 24.89 34.52 -8.52
C VAL A 836 25.07 35.67 -9.53
N GLY A 837 24.70 36.86 -9.15
CA GLY A 837 24.81 38.08 -9.98
C GLY A 837 24.12 37.89 -11.34
N SER A 838 24.84 38.21 -12.42
CA SER A 838 24.32 38.06 -13.80
C SER A 838 24.09 36.62 -14.24
N ALA A 839 24.56 35.60 -13.51
CA ALA A 839 24.34 34.19 -13.81
C ALA A 839 22.99 33.65 -13.26
N GLY A 840 22.18 34.51 -12.62
CA GLY A 840 20.86 34.15 -12.11
C GLY A 840 20.88 33.73 -10.64
N ARG A 841 20.07 32.74 -10.26
CA ARG A 841 19.90 32.26 -8.87
C ARG A 841 20.02 30.75 -8.77
N LEU A 842 20.81 30.28 -7.85
CA LEU A 842 20.85 28.88 -7.43
C LEU A 842 19.96 28.66 -6.22
N SER A 843 19.29 27.51 -6.19
CA SER A 843 18.53 27.00 -5.04
C SER A 843 19.02 25.61 -4.68
N PHE A 844 19.21 25.39 -3.39
CA PHE A 844 19.60 24.09 -2.85
C PHE A 844 18.53 23.64 -1.85
N SER A 845 18.10 22.39 -1.95
CA SER A 845 17.15 21.80 -0.99
C SER A 845 17.62 20.40 -0.62
N LEU A 846 17.69 20.11 0.66
CA LEU A 846 18.06 18.83 1.23
C LEU A 846 16.98 18.37 2.18
N ILE A 847 16.50 17.14 1.99
CA ILE A 847 15.66 16.42 2.94
C ILE A 847 16.32 15.06 3.17
N GLY A 848 16.63 14.73 4.43
CA GLY A 848 17.26 13.46 4.77
C GLY A 848 16.70 12.89 6.07
N THR A 849 16.72 11.56 6.18
CA THR A 849 16.31 10.84 7.39
C THR A 849 17.40 9.84 7.78
N TYR A 850 17.84 9.92 9.01
CA TYR A 850 18.70 8.96 9.66
C TYR A 850 17.91 8.12 10.65
N VAL A 851 17.90 6.80 10.47
CA VAL A 851 17.33 5.83 11.41
C VAL A 851 18.45 5.26 12.27
N LYS A 852 18.41 5.51 13.56
CA LYS A 852 19.36 4.98 14.55
C LYS A 852 19.05 3.52 14.87
N ASP A 853 17.79 3.21 15.13
CA ASP A 853 17.26 1.87 15.35
C ASP A 853 15.76 1.80 15.00
N PHE A 854 15.31 0.59 14.65
CA PHE A 854 13.92 0.23 14.43
C PHE A 854 13.63 -1.09 15.13
N LEU A 855 13.14 -1.01 16.36
CA LEU A 855 12.98 -2.16 17.23
C LEU A 855 11.57 -2.74 17.11
N LEU A 856 11.50 -4.05 16.89
CA LEU A 856 10.27 -4.82 16.93
C LEU A 856 10.32 -5.82 18.09
N GLN A 857 9.23 -5.93 18.82
CA GLN A 857 9.01 -6.92 19.87
C GLN A 857 7.66 -7.59 19.62
N PRO A 858 7.60 -8.69 18.85
CA PRO A 858 6.34 -9.33 18.48
C PRO A 858 5.61 -9.93 19.70
N LEU A 859 6.34 -10.40 20.69
CA LEU A 859 5.81 -11.02 21.90
C LEU A 859 6.39 -10.33 23.15
N PRO A 860 5.58 -10.01 24.18
CA PRO A 860 6.06 -9.39 25.41
C PRO A 860 7.10 -10.24 26.17
N THR A 861 7.08 -11.55 25.95
CA THR A 861 7.98 -12.53 26.58
C THR A 861 9.33 -12.66 25.89
N ARG A 862 9.52 -12.00 24.71
CA ARG A 862 10.78 -12.01 23.97
C ARG A 862 11.45 -10.65 24.00
N ALA A 863 12.76 -10.62 23.84
CA ALA A 863 13.50 -9.38 23.65
C ALA A 863 13.10 -8.72 22.33
N ALA A 864 13.21 -7.39 22.26
CA ALA A 864 13.10 -6.67 20.99
C ALA A 864 14.35 -6.90 20.16
N PHE A 865 14.19 -6.96 18.83
CA PHE A 865 15.29 -7.02 17.86
C PHE A 865 15.26 -5.80 16.93
N ASP A 866 16.41 -5.46 16.35
CA ASP A 866 16.57 -4.27 15.50
C ASP A 866 16.49 -4.64 14.02
N CYS A 867 15.52 -4.04 13.32
CA CYS A 867 15.34 -4.16 11.86
C CYS A 867 16.07 -3.08 11.03
N LYS A 868 16.73 -2.10 11.68
CA LYS A 868 17.47 -1.07 10.95
C LYS A 868 18.61 -1.68 10.14
N GLY A 869 18.66 -1.35 8.84
CA GLY A 869 19.61 -1.90 7.89
C GLY A 869 19.26 -3.27 7.36
N PHE A 870 18.05 -3.78 7.69
CA PHE A 870 17.58 -5.08 7.25
C PHE A 870 16.32 -4.97 6.37
N TRP A 871 16.05 -6.06 5.66
CA TRP A 871 14.83 -6.35 4.90
C TRP A 871 14.55 -7.84 4.96
N GLY A 872 13.31 -8.26 4.77
CA GLY A 872 12.97 -9.68 4.73
C GLY A 872 11.58 -9.99 5.28
N SER A 873 11.31 -11.27 5.52
CA SER A 873 10.00 -11.74 5.99
C SER A 873 9.59 -11.20 7.37
N THR A 874 10.56 -10.86 8.20
CA THR A 874 10.33 -10.30 9.54
C THR A 874 10.43 -8.77 9.55
N CYS A 875 11.49 -8.21 8.93
CA CYS A 875 11.74 -6.78 8.90
C CYS A 875 11.02 -6.05 7.75
N GLN A 876 10.34 -6.78 6.87
CA GLN A 876 9.55 -6.27 5.74
C GLN A 876 10.42 -5.53 4.71
N ALA A 877 9.97 -4.37 4.20
CA ALA A 877 10.68 -3.57 3.21
C ALA A 877 12.08 -3.11 3.69
N PRO A 878 13.00 -2.80 2.77
CA PRO A 878 14.32 -2.30 3.14
C PRO A 878 14.28 -1.06 4.03
N LEU A 879 14.92 -1.15 5.21
CA LEU A 879 15.01 -0.08 6.22
C LEU A 879 16.44 0.45 6.33
N PRO A 880 16.97 1.16 5.31
CA PRO A 880 18.34 1.67 5.35
C PRO A 880 18.52 2.71 6.48
N SER A 881 19.73 2.80 7.02
CA SER A 881 20.02 3.77 8.07
C SER A 881 20.01 5.23 7.61
N TRP A 882 20.16 5.48 6.32
CA TRP A 882 20.13 6.83 5.74
C TRP A 882 19.47 6.88 4.37
N ARG A 883 18.55 7.83 4.20
CA ARG A 883 17.95 8.21 2.91
C ARG A 883 17.99 9.72 2.78
N HIS A 884 18.20 10.24 1.55
CA HIS A 884 18.05 11.67 1.30
C HIS A 884 17.65 11.98 -0.13
N VAL A 885 17.08 13.17 -0.28
CA VAL A 885 16.85 13.85 -1.56
C VAL A 885 17.55 15.20 -1.50
N PHE A 886 18.42 15.44 -2.46
CA PHE A 886 19.13 16.71 -2.62
C PHE A 886 18.85 17.31 -4.00
N ASN A 887 18.29 18.52 -4.02
CA ASN A 887 17.95 19.23 -5.24
C ASN A 887 18.88 20.44 -5.43
N VAL A 888 19.31 20.67 -6.65
CA VAL A 888 20.01 21.87 -7.11
C VAL A 888 19.23 22.47 -8.25
N GLY A 889 18.60 23.61 -8.02
CA GLY A 889 17.90 24.38 -9.03
C GLY A 889 18.74 25.56 -9.51
N TRP A 890 18.71 25.84 -10.80
CA TRP A 890 19.32 27.02 -11.38
C TRP A 890 18.30 27.80 -12.22
N ALA A 891 17.82 28.91 -11.66
CA ALA A 891 17.04 29.89 -12.39
C ALA A 891 18.02 30.73 -13.23
N THR A 892 18.12 30.39 -14.52
CA THR A 892 19.08 30.99 -15.43
C THR A 892 18.68 32.42 -15.81
N PRO A 893 19.60 33.27 -16.29
CA PRO A 893 19.25 34.59 -16.84
C PRO A 893 18.58 34.50 -18.22
N TRP A 894 18.46 33.33 -18.82
CA TRP A 894 17.99 33.16 -20.19
C TRP A 894 16.47 32.95 -20.26
N LYS A 895 15.72 34.04 -20.46
CA LYS A 895 14.27 34.02 -20.69
C LYS A 895 13.47 33.17 -19.67
N GLY A 896 13.94 33.09 -18.42
CA GLY A 896 13.27 32.36 -17.35
C GLY A 896 13.44 30.84 -17.40
N LEU A 897 14.37 30.30 -18.20
CA LEU A 897 14.71 28.88 -18.17
C LEU A 897 15.18 28.48 -16.78
N GLU A 898 14.57 27.46 -16.21
CA GLU A 898 15.00 26.83 -14.98
C GLU A 898 15.50 25.41 -15.24
N LEU A 899 16.66 25.09 -14.69
CA LEU A 899 17.25 23.76 -14.73
C LEU A 899 17.27 23.20 -13.31
N ASN A 900 16.99 21.90 -13.17
CA ASN A 900 17.06 21.24 -11.87
C ASN A 900 17.77 19.89 -12.01
N ALA A 901 18.66 19.60 -11.04
CA ALA A 901 19.27 18.31 -10.83
C ALA A 901 18.89 17.81 -9.44
N ARG A 902 18.39 16.58 -9.38
CA ARG A 902 17.98 15.93 -8.14
C ARG A 902 18.81 14.65 -7.92
N TRP A 903 19.38 14.52 -6.75
CA TRP A 903 20.09 13.34 -6.30
C TRP A 903 19.28 12.65 -5.20
N ARG A 904 18.86 11.42 -5.44
CA ARG A 904 18.19 10.54 -4.49
C ARG A 904 19.15 9.45 -4.05
N TYR A 905 19.31 9.31 -2.74
CA TYR A 905 20.17 8.31 -2.12
C TYR A 905 19.38 7.40 -1.19
N ILE A 906 19.58 6.10 -1.33
CA ILE A 906 19.04 5.06 -0.46
C ILE A 906 20.23 4.25 0.05
N GLY A 907 20.40 4.19 1.37
CA GLY A 907 21.50 3.43 2.01
C GLY A 907 21.36 1.94 1.77
N SER A 908 22.45 1.21 2.05
CA SER A 908 22.46 -0.25 1.93
C SER A 908 21.62 -0.93 3.00
N SER A 909 21.17 -2.15 2.69
CA SER A 909 20.47 -3.04 3.63
C SER A 909 20.80 -4.50 3.35
N SER A 910 20.62 -5.36 4.34
CA SER A 910 20.88 -6.80 4.24
C SER A 910 19.63 -7.60 4.60
N VAL A 911 19.58 -8.85 4.17
CA VAL A 911 18.48 -9.74 4.55
C VAL A 911 18.46 -9.94 6.07
N ASP A 912 17.31 -9.88 6.71
CA ASP A 912 17.13 -9.95 8.16
C ASP A 912 17.68 -11.27 8.74
N ARG A 913 17.59 -12.37 8.02
CA ARG A 913 18.16 -13.69 8.38
C ARG A 913 19.68 -13.66 8.50
N SER A 914 20.39 -12.67 7.91
CA SER A 914 21.83 -12.49 8.08
C SER A 914 22.21 -11.79 9.39
N SER A 915 21.24 -11.38 10.20
CA SER A 915 21.46 -10.74 11.49
C SER A 915 22.15 -11.69 12.47
N SER A 916 22.96 -11.11 13.38
CA SER A 916 23.51 -11.84 14.53
C SER A 916 22.48 -12.05 15.67
N ASP A 917 21.31 -11.43 15.59
CA ASP A 917 20.25 -11.64 16.57
C ASP A 917 19.64 -13.04 16.39
N PRO A 918 19.64 -13.89 17.41
CA PRO A 918 19.11 -15.26 17.32
C PRO A 918 17.62 -15.33 16.94
N GLN A 919 16.87 -14.25 17.08
CA GLN A 919 15.45 -14.19 16.71
C GLN A 919 15.25 -13.97 15.20
N LEU A 920 16.25 -13.42 14.52
CA LEU A 920 16.26 -13.16 13.09
C LEU A 920 17.11 -14.18 12.32
N ALA A 921 18.24 -14.61 12.92
CA ALA A 921 19.24 -15.48 12.29
C ALA A 921 18.61 -16.77 11.76
N ALA A 922 18.73 -16.99 10.46
CA ALA A 922 18.25 -18.19 9.76
C ALA A 922 19.05 -18.40 8.46
N PRO A 923 19.00 -19.56 7.83
CA PRO A 923 19.60 -19.76 6.51
C PRO A 923 19.05 -18.77 5.48
N PHE A 924 19.91 -18.22 4.64
CA PHE A 924 19.59 -17.24 3.58
C PHE A 924 20.48 -17.44 2.35
N TYR A 925 20.08 -16.86 1.23
CA TYR A 925 20.87 -16.90 -0.02
C TYR A 925 21.95 -15.82 -0.02
N LEU A 926 23.21 -16.24 -0.16
CA LEU A 926 24.36 -15.29 -0.17
C LEU A 926 24.32 -14.32 -1.35
N ALA A 927 23.86 -14.76 -2.51
CA ALA A 927 23.87 -13.97 -3.74
C ALA A 927 22.95 -12.74 -3.68
N THR A 928 21.89 -12.77 -2.87
CA THR A 928 20.93 -11.67 -2.73
C THR A 928 20.83 -11.14 -1.29
N ALA A 929 21.76 -11.54 -0.44
CA ALA A 929 21.74 -11.17 0.98
C ALA A 929 21.95 -9.68 1.24
N HIS A 930 22.53 -8.95 0.29
CA HIS A 930 22.91 -7.56 0.49
C HIS A 930 22.46 -6.69 -0.69
N ILE A 931 21.67 -5.67 -0.38
CA ILE A 931 21.32 -4.59 -1.29
C ILE A 931 22.32 -3.46 -1.07
N PRO A 932 23.15 -3.10 -2.06
CA PRO A 932 24.10 -2.00 -1.93
C PRO A 932 23.37 -0.65 -1.87
N ALA A 933 24.10 0.40 -1.53
CA ALA A 933 23.56 1.75 -1.59
C ALA A 933 23.18 2.15 -3.02
N TYR A 934 22.03 2.80 -3.17
CA TYR A 934 21.50 3.26 -4.45
C TYR A 934 21.61 4.77 -4.59
N ASN A 935 22.03 5.19 -5.78
CA ASN A 935 22.08 6.59 -6.19
C ASN A 935 21.28 6.74 -7.49
N TYR A 936 20.31 7.64 -7.48
CA TYR A 936 19.58 8.05 -8.68
C TYR A 936 19.86 9.53 -8.93
N VAL A 937 20.02 9.88 -10.19
CA VAL A 937 20.15 11.26 -10.65
C VAL A 937 19.00 11.54 -11.61
N ASP A 938 18.28 12.60 -11.33
CA ASP A 938 17.16 13.06 -12.12
C ASP A 938 17.48 14.48 -12.64
N LEU A 939 17.07 14.78 -13.87
CA LEU A 939 17.24 16.09 -14.49
C LEU A 939 15.93 16.63 -15.02
N SER A 940 15.68 17.93 -14.83
CA SER A 940 14.52 18.59 -15.42
C SER A 940 14.83 20.02 -15.85
N ALA A 941 14.02 20.50 -16.80
CA ALA A 941 14.07 21.86 -17.32
C ALA A 941 12.64 22.41 -17.40
N ALA A 942 12.43 23.64 -16.93
CA ALA A 942 11.19 24.40 -17.10
C ALA A 942 11.43 25.61 -17.99
N ILE A 943 10.62 25.74 -19.02
CA ILE A 943 10.74 26.76 -20.07
C ILE A 943 9.45 27.55 -20.11
N PRO A 944 9.40 28.79 -19.60
CA PRO A 944 8.22 29.65 -19.72
C PRO A 944 8.08 30.13 -21.16
N ILE A 945 6.85 30.14 -21.67
CA ILE A 945 6.49 30.62 -22.99
C ILE A 945 5.58 31.86 -22.83
N GLY A 946 6.20 33.01 -22.84
CA GLY A 946 5.51 34.27 -22.48
C GLY A 946 5.08 34.27 -21.02
N SER A 947 3.93 34.88 -20.71
CA SER A 947 3.34 34.93 -19.37
C SER A 947 2.24 33.87 -19.14
N THR A 948 1.82 33.18 -20.22
CA THR A 948 0.60 32.37 -20.22
C THR A 948 0.85 30.87 -20.31
N ALA A 949 2.05 30.43 -20.65
CA ALA A 949 2.32 29.00 -20.79
C ALA A 949 3.71 28.62 -20.26
N ASP A 950 3.88 27.36 -19.89
CA ASP A 950 5.16 26.74 -19.58
C ASP A 950 5.25 25.32 -20.15
N ILE A 951 6.47 24.92 -20.50
CA ILE A 951 6.80 23.55 -20.87
C ILE A 951 7.84 23.05 -19.86
N ARG A 952 7.62 21.83 -19.36
CA ARG A 952 8.62 21.15 -18.54
C ARG A 952 8.98 19.82 -19.17
N LEU A 953 10.26 19.51 -19.18
CA LEU A 953 10.82 18.27 -19.69
C LEU A 953 11.74 17.69 -18.62
N GLY A 954 11.76 16.36 -18.50
CA GLY A 954 12.70 15.76 -17.56
C GLY A 954 12.85 14.27 -17.74
N VAL A 955 13.84 13.76 -17.02
CA VAL A 955 14.15 12.33 -16.92
C VAL A 955 14.52 12.00 -15.48
N ASN A 956 13.82 11.05 -14.87
CA ASN A 956 14.19 10.46 -13.60
C ASN A 956 14.96 9.16 -13.87
N ASN A 957 15.86 8.78 -12.96
CA ASN A 957 16.78 7.67 -13.12
C ASN A 957 17.56 7.75 -14.45
N LEU A 958 18.24 8.86 -14.67
CA LEU A 958 18.97 9.17 -15.91
C LEU A 958 19.89 8.03 -16.36
N ALA A 959 20.51 7.34 -15.41
CA ALA A 959 21.48 6.26 -15.68
C ALA A 959 20.81 4.90 -16.01
N ASP A 960 19.47 4.81 -16.02
CA ASP A 960 18.76 3.52 -16.19
C ASP A 960 19.24 2.44 -15.22
N LYS A 961 19.37 2.82 -13.94
CA LYS A 961 19.89 1.91 -12.94
C LYS A 961 18.86 0.84 -12.61
N ASN A 962 19.24 -0.44 -12.75
CA ASN A 962 18.41 -1.60 -12.42
C ASN A 962 18.03 -1.60 -10.93
N PRO A 963 16.83 -2.07 -10.56
CA PRO A 963 16.48 -2.28 -9.16
C PRO A 963 17.31 -3.43 -8.55
N PRO A 964 17.40 -3.50 -7.20
CA PRO A 964 18.05 -4.61 -6.53
C PRO A 964 17.28 -5.90 -6.70
N LEU A 965 18.02 -7.02 -6.75
CA LEU A 965 17.48 -8.35 -6.90
C LEU A 965 17.15 -8.98 -5.56
N ILE A 966 15.96 -9.58 -5.47
CA ILE A 966 15.56 -10.48 -4.39
C ILE A 966 15.05 -11.79 -4.98
N LEU A 967 15.06 -12.86 -4.20
CA LEU A 967 14.62 -14.18 -4.64
C LEU A 967 13.30 -14.58 -3.99
N ASN A 968 12.47 -15.27 -4.75
CA ASN A 968 11.36 -16.07 -4.25
C ASN A 968 11.80 -17.53 -4.03
N GLY A 969 11.20 -18.24 -3.08
CA GLY A 969 11.52 -19.65 -2.79
C GLY A 969 11.54 -19.97 -1.30
N THR A 970 12.00 -21.16 -0.93
CA THR A 970 11.96 -21.67 0.46
C THR A 970 12.77 -20.86 1.47
N LEU A 971 13.78 -20.12 1.01
CA LEU A 971 14.54 -19.16 1.82
C LEU A 971 14.20 -17.72 1.43
N SER A 972 13.06 -17.52 0.75
CA SER A 972 12.59 -16.20 0.30
C SER A 972 12.22 -15.32 1.48
N ASP A 973 12.59 -14.07 1.36
CA ASP A 973 12.32 -13.02 2.33
C ASP A 973 11.42 -11.91 1.75
N CYS A 974 10.71 -12.20 0.63
CA CYS A 974 9.75 -11.30 0.03
C CYS A 974 8.38 -11.45 0.71
N PRO A 975 7.96 -10.55 1.60
CA PRO A 975 6.57 -10.49 2.01
C PRO A 975 5.74 -9.95 0.84
N ASN A 976 4.64 -10.60 0.52
CA ASN A 976 3.81 -10.38 -0.67
C ASN A 976 3.24 -8.96 -0.85
N THR A 977 3.41 -8.05 0.09
CA THR A 977 2.75 -6.73 0.09
C THR A 977 3.55 -5.58 -0.50
N THR A 978 4.89 -5.65 -0.47
CA THR A 978 5.76 -4.52 -0.87
C THR A 978 6.83 -4.90 -1.88
N CYS A 979 6.92 -6.16 -2.26
CA CYS A 979 7.78 -6.67 -3.33
C CYS A 979 6.93 -7.22 -4.47
N ASN A 980 7.45 -7.12 -5.68
CA ASN A 980 6.83 -7.69 -6.86
C ASN A 980 7.91 -8.32 -7.75
N ASP A 981 7.63 -9.52 -8.20
CA ASP A 981 8.52 -10.37 -9.00
C ASP A 981 9.96 -10.34 -8.52
N ASN A 982 10.91 -9.97 -8.55
CA ASN A 982 12.25 -10.12 -8.01
C ASN A 982 12.81 -8.82 -7.39
N THR A 983 11.94 -7.88 -6.97
CA THR A 983 12.42 -6.59 -6.46
C THR A 983 11.43 -5.90 -5.51
N TRP A 984 11.89 -4.83 -4.86
CA TRP A 984 11.12 -3.97 -3.95
C TRP A 984 10.56 -2.76 -4.69
N VAL A 985 9.30 -2.87 -5.18
CA VAL A 985 8.66 -1.85 -6.04
C VAL A 985 8.31 -0.55 -5.32
N GLY A 986 8.09 -0.58 -4.00
CA GLY A 986 7.80 0.62 -3.21
C GLY A 986 9.05 1.42 -2.80
N SER A 987 10.26 0.89 -3.04
CA SER A 987 11.52 1.47 -2.55
C SER A 987 12.47 1.89 -3.65
N TYR A 988 12.41 1.27 -4.84
CA TYR A 988 13.38 1.48 -5.92
C TYR A 988 12.68 1.76 -7.25
N ASP A 989 13.37 2.47 -8.17
CA ASP A 989 12.88 2.69 -9.54
C ASP A 989 12.98 1.37 -10.32
N THR A 990 11.84 0.78 -10.65
CA THR A 990 11.78 -0.58 -11.19
C THR A 990 11.58 -0.64 -12.70
N LEU A 991 11.16 0.46 -13.33
CA LEU A 991 10.86 0.51 -14.77
C LEU A 991 11.90 1.29 -15.59
N GLY A 992 13.09 1.52 -15.02
CA GLY A 992 14.17 2.25 -15.66
C GLY A 992 13.98 3.77 -15.67
N ARG A 993 14.32 4.44 -16.77
CA ARG A 993 14.17 5.88 -16.93
C ARG A 993 12.70 6.24 -17.02
N TYR A 994 12.29 7.24 -16.25
CA TYR A 994 10.96 7.86 -16.40
C TYR A 994 11.14 9.20 -17.14
N ILE A 995 10.68 9.25 -18.38
CA ILE A 995 10.79 10.42 -19.26
C ILE A 995 9.44 11.11 -19.32
N TYR A 996 9.40 12.42 -19.14
CA TYR A 996 8.15 13.17 -19.09
C TYR A 996 8.21 14.51 -19.80
N MET A 997 7.03 14.95 -20.23
CA MET A 997 6.75 16.29 -20.75
C MET A 997 5.46 16.81 -20.12
N HIS A 998 5.51 18.02 -19.62
CA HIS A 998 4.35 18.78 -19.12
C HIS A 998 4.18 20.04 -19.95
N VAL A 999 2.94 20.41 -20.21
CA VAL A 999 2.56 21.69 -20.83
C VAL A 999 1.45 22.31 -19.99
N GLY A 1000 1.69 23.48 -19.45
CA GLY A 1000 0.73 24.28 -18.70
C GLY A 1000 0.34 25.53 -19.47
N VAL A 1001 -0.95 25.87 -19.47
CA VAL A 1001 -1.47 27.11 -20.07
C VAL A 1001 -2.42 27.78 -19.07
N LYS A 1002 -2.21 29.09 -18.86
CA LYS A 1002 -3.03 29.95 -18.00
C LYS A 1002 -3.72 31.02 -18.82
N PHE A 1003 -5.02 31.22 -18.56
CA PHE A 1003 -5.86 32.23 -19.20
C PHE A 1003 -6.42 33.25 -18.23
#